data_8d886289775ad9ff0bf84d084c1a0d59
#
_entry.id   8d886289775ad9ff0bf84d084c1a0d59
#
_cell.length_a   1.000
_cell.length_b   1.000
_cell.length_c   1.000
_cell.angle_alpha   90.00
_cell.angle_beta   90.00
_cell.angle_gamma   90.00
#
_symmetry.space_group_name_H-M   'P 1'
#
loop_
_entity.id
_entity.type
_entity.pdbx_description
1 polymer ?
#
loop_
_entity_poly.entity_id
_entity_poly.type
_entity_poly.pdbx_seq_one_letter_code
_entity_poly.pdbx_strand_id
1 'polypeptide(L)'
;MASKNLVRSSSGAVRRAIVVGGGLGGLMTVIKLCEANVPVLLFSLVPVKRSHSVCAQGGINASVNTKGEGDSPQVHLEETAYGGDFLANQPPIKGMCDAAPGIVFMLDRMGVPFNRTPEGLLDFRRFGGTLFHRTAFAGATTGQQLLYALDEQVRRFETVDVEDEHGVAIPGEKMVQKLESWDFLSAVLGDDGACVGIVAQDMKNMSVRAFRADTVCVATGGPGIIFGRSTNSVICTGTAAAAVYRQGAIYGNGECIQVHPTAIPGADKLRLISESARGEGGRVWVPKDAKDKRQPRDIPEKDRDYVLERMYPGYGNLVPRDIASRAIFKTCYHEHRGIFNEKTSKNENEVYLDLTHKDEAFLRKKLAGILEIYEKFAGVDPYKNPMKVFPAVHYSMGGLWCDFERDAKGSLVVGSPRNQSTNLPGLYAAGEVDYQYHGANRLGANSLLSCIYAGMVAGPAMASYRQAMPASAFDLPASLFEKAEKRERDSYERILGQNSNEKSPENAYVLHQELGETMLRDCTIERDNAILDKVLAKIGELDDRVKRVRVTDTASRMNQGAQFVRHLENMLLLARVIAQGAKNRDESRGAHYKPAFPKRDDAHWMRTTLARHKTVGSVEYIRAFDYNCAGKSVHITDEIDISLVKPRERKYEQAGAASAVAQGATTTSTAPPATTGNAKLEVR
;
A
#
# COMPACT_ATOMS: atom_id res chain seq x y z
N MET A 1 16.90 12.66 -36.93
CA MET A 1 16.70 11.28 -36.41
C MET A 1 15.33 10.86 -36.84
N ALA A 2 15.18 9.78 -37.59
CA ALA A 2 13.88 9.29 -37.99
C ALA A 2 13.06 8.99 -36.74
N SER A 3 11.87 9.56 -36.61
CA SER A 3 10.93 9.22 -35.52
C SER A 3 10.65 7.73 -35.61
N LYS A 4 11.14 6.94 -34.64
CA LYS A 4 10.73 5.53 -34.53
C LYS A 4 9.19 5.53 -34.46
N ASN A 5 8.53 4.74 -35.28
CA ASN A 5 7.09 4.57 -35.20
C ASN A 5 6.74 3.97 -33.83
N LEU A 6 6.30 4.84 -32.89
CA LEU A 6 5.98 4.44 -31.51
C LEU A 6 4.54 3.96 -31.38
N VAL A 7 3.73 4.14 -32.40
CA VAL A 7 2.30 3.78 -32.35
C VAL A 7 2.07 2.38 -32.89
N ARG A 8 2.75 2.00 -33.98
CA ARG A 8 2.63 0.68 -34.59
C ARG A 8 3.93 -0.12 -34.51
N SER A 9 3.81 -1.43 -34.41
CA SER A 9 4.89 -2.38 -34.57
C SER A 9 5.23 -2.60 -36.05
N SER A 10 6.29 -3.35 -36.34
CA SER A 10 6.63 -3.73 -37.71
C SER A 10 5.55 -4.62 -38.36
N SER A 11 4.78 -5.35 -37.55
CA SER A 11 3.63 -6.13 -37.99
C SER A 11 2.34 -5.29 -38.21
N GLY A 12 2.40 -3.97 -37.95
CA GLY A 12 1.26 -3.03 -38.07
C GLY A 12 0.33 -2.99 -36.87
N ALA A 13 0.54 -3.81 -35.82
CA ALA A 13 -0.27 -3.81 -34.61
C ALA A 13 -0.04 -2.54 -33.77
N VAL A 14 -1.09 -2.04 -33.12
CA VAL A 14 -1.00 -0.92 -32.16
C VAL A 14 -0.19 -1.36 -30.94
N ARG A 15 0.90 -0.66 -30.66
CA ARG A 15 1.77 -0.92 -29.54
C ARG A 15 1.13 -0.38 -28.26
N ARG A 16 0.98 -1.21 -27.24
CA ARG A 16 0.30 -0.87 -25.99
C ARG A 16 1.17 -1.12 -24.77
N ALA A 17 0.93 -0.34 -23.73
CA ALA A 17 1.31 -0.69 -22.36
C ALA A 17 0.18 -1.44 -21.66
N ILE A 18 0.51 -2.20 -20.62
CA ILE A 18 -0.47 -2.82 -19.74
C ILE A 18 -0.31 -2.25 -18.33
N VAL A 19 -1.45 -1.93 -17.70
CA VAL A 19 -1.53 -1.61 -16.27
C VAL A 19 -2.44 -2.63 -15.61
N VAL A 20 -1.96 -3.29 -14.55
CA VAL A 20 -2.69 -4.29 -13.78
C VAL A 20 -3.05 -3.71 -12.42
N GLY A 21 -4.33 -3.42 -12.21
CA GLY A 21 -4.86 -2.82 -10.98
C GLY A 21 -5.51 -1.45 -11.21
N GLY A 22 -6.82 -1.37 -10.94
CA GLY A 22 -7.64 -0.16 -11.10
C GLY A 22 -7.69 0.72 -9.84
N GLY A 23 -6.69 0.65 -8.94
CA GLY A 23 -6.54 1.55 -7.79
C GLY A 23 -5.91 2.89 -8.19
N LEU A 24 -5.67 3.77 -7.19
CA LEU A 24 -5.13 5.12 -7.44
C LEU A 24 -3.79 5.11 -8.20
N GLY A 25 -2.87 4.19 -7.83
CA GLY A 25 -1.58 4.07 -8.53
C GLY A 25 -1.74 3.68 -9.98
N GLY A 26 -2.58 2.67 -10.26
CA GLY A 26 -2.83 2.21 -11.63
C GLY A 26 -3.54 3.25 -12.48
N LEU A 27 -4.61 3.90 -11.97
CA LEU A 27 -5.33 4.94 -12.72
C LEU A 27 -4.42 6.14 -13.04
N MET A 28 -3.59 6.57 -12.09
CA MET A 28 -2.63 7.65 -12.36
C MET A 28 -1.57 7.23 -13.37
N THR A 29 -1.09 5.99 -13.32
CA THR A 29 -0.16 5.45 -14.35
C THR A 29 -0.81 5.48 -15.73
N VAL A 30 -2.08 5.05 -15.85
CA VAL A 30 -2.84 5.12 -17.12
C VAL A 30 -2.93 6.55 -17.63
N ILE A 31 -3.33 7.51 -16.79
CA ILE A 31 -3.44 8.93 -17.16
C ILE A 31 -2.10 9.42 -17.72
N LYS A 32 -0.99 9.15 -17.02
CA LYS A 32 0.34 9.62 -17.44
C LYS A 32 0.85 8.95 -18.71
N LEU A 33 0.52 7.69 -18.94
CA LEU A 33 0.81 7.02 -20.21
C LEU A 33 0.00 7.62 -21.36
N CYS A 34 -1.29 7.89 -21.15
CA CYS A 34 -2.12 8.53 -22.16
C CYS A 34 -1.66 9.96 -22.49
N GLU A 35 -1.23 10.75 -21.47
CA GLU A 35 -0.62 12.07 -21.67
C GLU A 35 0.70 11.99 -22.49
N ALA A 36 1.38 10.84 -22.45
CA ALA A 36 2.56 10.55 -23.27
C ALA A 36 2.22 9.85 -24.61
N ASN A 37 0.96 9.85 -25.03
CA ASN A 37 0.46 9.19 -26.24
C ASN A 37 0.76 7.69 -26.30
N VAL A 38 0.74 6.99 -25.15
CA VAL A 38 0.90 5.54 -25.07
C VAL A 38 -0.47 4.89 -24.83
N PRO A 39 -1.00 4.10 -25.78
CA PRO A 39 -2.23 3.35 -25.59
C PRO A 39 -2.11 2.30 -24.51
N VAL A 40 -3.17 2.08 -23.72
CA VAL A 40 -3.13 1.26 -22.50
C VAL A 40 -4.26 0.22 -22.49
N LEU A 41 -3.91 -1.01 -22.07
CA LEU A 41 -4.89 -1.98 -21.56
C LEU A 41 -4.86 -1.93 -20.02
N LEU A 42 -5.99 -1.59 -19.40
CA LEU A 42 -6.14 -1.56 -17.95
C LEU A 42 -6.88 -2.81 -17.48
N PHE A 43 -6.17 -3.70 -16.77
CA PHE A 43 -6.74 -4.90 -16.17
C PHE A 43 -7.14 -4.65 -14.72
N SER A 44 -8.30 -5.12 -14.31
CA SER A 44 -8.75 -5.06 -12.93
C SER A 44 -9.53 -6.31 -12.54
N LEU A 45 -9.21 -6.90 -11.39
CA LEU A 45 -9.92 -8.07 -10.84
C LEU A 45 -11.39 -7.77 -10.53
N VAL A 46 -11.66 -6.54 -10.12
CA VAL A 46 -12.98 -6.03 -9.77
C VAL A 46 -13.27 -4.79 -10.61
N PRO A 47 -14.53 -4.32 -10.69
CA PRO A 47 -14.78 -2.98 -11.22
C PRO A 47 -13.89 -1.94 -10.55
N VAL A 48 -13.28 -1.05 -11.33
CA VAL A 48 -12.30 -0.06 -10.86
C VAL A 48 -12.79 0.66 -9.61
N LYS A 49 -14.05 1.09 -9.59
CA LYS A 49 -14.68 1.79 -8.44
C LYS A 49 -14.83 0.92 -7.18
N ARG A 50 -14.46 -0.37 -7.22
CA ARG A 50 -14.39 -1.29 -6.06
C ARG A 50 -12.98 -1.63 -5.63
N SER A 51 -11.96 -0.99 -6.20
CA SER A 51 -10.57 -1.11 -5.74
C SER A 51 -10.43 -0.74 -4.27
N HIS A 52 -9.43 -1.32 -3.58
CA HIS A 52 -9.23 -1.07 -2.14
C HIS A 52 -9.14 0.42 -1.78
N SER A 53 -8.63 1.26 -2.66
CA SER A 53 -8.53 2.72 -2.47
C SER A 53 -9.86 3.36 -2.06
N VAL A 54 -11.01 2.80 -2.45
CA VAL A 54 -12.36 3.30 -2.08
C VAL A 54 -12.60 3.26 -0.57
N CYS A 55 -11.91 2.39 0.16
CA CYS A 55 -12.08 2.20 1.60
C CYS A 55 -11.34 3.23 2.45
N ALA A 56 -10.45 4.05 1.87
CA ALA A 56 -9.63 4.99 2.62
C ALA A 56 -10.44 6.21 3.07
N GLN A 57 -10.44 6.45 4.39
CA GLN A 57 -11.26 7.49 5.02
C GLN A 57 -10.44 8.75 5.35
N GLY A 58 -9.16 8.56 5.64
CA GLY A 58 -8.33 9.52 6.36
C GLY A 58 -8.10 10.84 5.65
N GLY A 59 -7.57 10.81 4.47
CA GLY A 59 -7.14 11.99 3.70
C GLY A 59 -5.81 11.78 3.03
N ILE A 60 -5.32 12.83 2.40
CA ILE A 60 -4.06 12.87 1.65
C ILE A 60 -3.20 14.02 2.18
N ASN A 61 -1.93 13.73 2.49
CA ASN A 61 -1.00 14.74 3.00
C ASN A 61 -0.51 15.69 1.90
N ALA A 62 -0.48 16.98 2.23
CA ALA A 62 0.15 18.01 1.42
C ALA A 62 0.51 19.22 2.29
N SER A 63 1.78 19.62 2.29
CA SER A 63 2.30 20.73 3.07
C SER A 63 1.98 22.10 2.42
N VAL A 64 0.68 22.40 2.25
CA VAL A 64 0.20 23.67 1.68
C VAL A 64 0.34 24.83 2.68
N ASN A 65 0.40 24.52 3.98
CA ASN A 65 0.56 25.48 5.08
C ASN A 65 -0.57 26.55 5.16
N THR A 66 -1.80 26.19 4.83
CA THR A 66 -2.96 27.10 4.86
C THR A 66 -3.18 27.74 6.23
N LYS A 67 -2.78 27.07 7.32
CA LYS A 67 -2.93 27.57 8.70
C LYS A 67 -1.74 28.36 9.23
N GLY A 68 -0.69 28.58 8.41
CA GLY A 68 0.48 29.37 8.81
C GLY A 68 1.34 28.74 9.91
N GLU A 69 1.32 27.41 10.06
CA GLU A 69 2.03 26.67 11.12
C GLU A 69 3.53 26.49 10.80
N GLY A 70 4.03 26.93 9.64
CA GLY A 70 5.40 26.76 9.21
C GLY A 70 5.67 25.41 8.53
N ASP A 71 4.63 24.71 8.10
CA ASP A 71 4.76 23.46 7.34
C ASP A 71 5.32 23.69 5.93
N SER A 72 6.11 22.74 5.43
CA SER A 72 6.73 22.79 4.11
C SER A 72 7.01 21.39 3.56
N PRO A 73 7.27 21.25 2.24
CA PRO A 73 7.72 19.98 1.67
C PRO A 73 8.95 19.40 2.36
N GLN A 74 9.90 20.24 2.79
CA GLN A 74 11.07 19.79 3.54
C GLN A 74 10.70 19.21 4.91
N VAL A 75 9.82 19.88 5.66
CA VAL A 75 9.31 19.36 6.94
C VAL A 75 8.53 18.06 6.72
N HIS A 76 7.75 17.96 5.65
CA HIS A 76 7.03 16.74 5.29
C HIS A 76 7.99 15.58 4.96
N LEU A 77 9.09 15.84 4.23
CA LEU A 77 10.17 14.86 3.99
C LEU A 77 10.79 14.37 5.31
N GLU A 78 11.17 15.29 6.19
CA GLU A 78 11.81 14.96 7.47
C GLU A 78 10.90 14.13 8.37
N GLU A 79 9.61 14.48 8.49
CA GLU A 79 8.65 13.70 9.27
C GLU A 79 8.34 12.34 8.62
N THR A 80 8.34 12.26 7.28
CA THR A 80 8.15 10.99 6.58
C THR A 80 9.32 10.04 6.81
N ALA A 81 10.56 10.53 6.66
CA ALA A 81 11.77 9.75 6.91
C ALA A 81 11.85 9.31 8.40
N TYR A 82 11.60 10.24 9.33
CA TYR A 82 11.56 9.97 10.76
C TYR A 82 10.45 8.97 11.14
N GLY A 83 9.24 9.16 10.60
CA GLY A 83 8.11 8.27 10.80
C GLY A 83 8.37 6.86 10.29
N GLY A 84 9.08 6.74 9.14
CA GLY A 84 9.51 5.49 8.51
C GLY A 84 10.76 4.86 9.15
N ASP A 85 11.26 5.46 10.22
CA ASP A 85 12.46 5.04 10.95
C ASP A 85 13.69 4.88 10.02
N PHE A 86 13.77 5.77 9.03
CA PHE A 86 14.85 5.91 8.05
C PHE A 86 15.13 4.67 7.18
N LEU A 87 14.20 3.74 7.07
CA LEU A 87 14.36 2.50 6.29
C LEU A 87 13.89 2.64 4.83
N ALA A 88 13.81 3.82 4.27
CA ALA A 88 13.44 4.05 2.87
C ALA A 88 14.44 4.99 2.18
N ASN A 89 14.61 4.82 0.88
CA ASN A 89 15.38 5.74 0.06
C ASN A 89 14.75 7.14 0.06
N GLN A 90 15.55 8.15 0.39
CA GLN A 90 15.05 9.50 0.58
C GLN A 90 14.74 10.28 -0.71
N PRO A 91 15.43 10.08 -1.85
CA PRO A 91 15.09 10.77 -3.09
C PRO A 91 13.65 10.55 -3.58
N PRO A 92 13.10 9.32 -3.61
CA PRO A 92 11.68 9.10 -3.89
C PRO A 92 10.73 9.78 -2.91
N ILE A 93 11.05 9.76 -1.60
CA ILE A 93 10.26 10.44 -0.56
C ILE A 93 10.27 11.95 -0.79
N LYS A 94 11.45 12.54 -1.09
CA LYS A 94 11.56 13.95 -1.41
C LYS A 94 10.65 14.32 -2.58
N GLY A 95 10.74 13.57 -3.70
CA GLY A 95 9.91 13.81 -4.87
C GLY A 95 8.41 13.75 -4.54
N MET A 96 8.00 12.77 -3.72
CA MET A 96 6.61 12.65 -3.25
C MET A 96 6.18 13.87 -2.41
N CYS A 97 7.00 14.32 -1.47
CA CYS A 97 6.67 15.43 -0.58
C CYS A 97 6.67 16.78 -1.32
N ASP A 98 7.60 16.97 -2.26
CA ASP A 98 7.67 18.16 -3.11
C ASP A 98 6.44 18.26 -4.03
N ALA A 99 5.99 17.13 -4.59
CA ALA A 99 4.82 17.08 -5.47
C ALA A 99 3.48 17.19 -4.73
N ALA A 100 3.43 16.90 -3.44
CA ALA A 100 2.18 16.75 -2.67
C ALA A 100 1.24 17.97 -2.76
N PRO A 101 1.67 19.23 -2.60
CA PRO A 101 0.79 20.38 -2.77
C PRO A 101 0.18 20.45 -4.18
N GLY A 102 0.98 20.24 -5.22
CA GLY A 102 0.53 20.20 -6.61
C GLY A 102 -0.48 19.09 -6.88
N ILE A 103 -0.29 17.92 -6.28
CA ILE A 103 -1.19 16.77 -6.39
C ILE A 103 -2.56 17.11 -5.80
N VAL A 104 -2.62 17.70 -4.60
CA VAL A 104 -3.90 18.06 -3.97
C VAL A 104 -4.64 19.11 -4.80
N PHE A 105 -3.97 20.13 -5.31
CA PHE A 105 -4.59 21.12 -6.20
C PHE A 105 -5.02 20.52 -7.55
N MET A 106 -4.27 19.57 -8.09
CA MET A 106 -4.66 18.83 -9.30
C MET A 106 -5.97 18.06 -9.06
N LEU A 107 -6.07 17.34 -7.94
CA LEU A 107 -7.25 16.57 -7.57
C LEU A 107 -8.45 17.49 -7.30
N ASP A 108 -8.26 18.65 -6.69
CA ASP A 108 -9.29 19.67 -6.50
C ASP A 108 -9.84 20.14 -7.85
N ARG A 109 -8.97 20.45 -8.83
CA ARG A 109 -9.37 20.78 -10.21
C ARG A 109 -10.06 19.64 -10.95
N MET A 110 -9.76 18.37 -10.61
CA MET A 110 -10.46 17.19 -11.14
C MET A 110 -11.83 16.96 -10.49
N GLY A 111 -12.26 17.85 -9.58
CA GLY A 111 -13.58 17.80 -8.97
C GLY A 111 -13.67 17.01 -7.66
N VAL A 112 -12.57 16.72 -6.99
CA VAL A 112 -12.60 16.13 -5.65
C VAL A 112 -13.20 17.15 -4.67
N PRO A 113 -14.31 16.84 -3.98
CA PRO A 113 -15.00 17.78 -3.08
C PRO A 113 -14.29 17.83 -1.72
N PHE A 114 -13.04 18.32 -1.70
CA PHE A 114 -12.32 18.51 -0.45
C PHE A 114 -13.07 19.45 0.49
N ASN A 115 -12.98 19.18 1.79
CA ASN A 115 -13.49 20.08 2.80
C ASN A 115 -12.79 21.45 2.72
N ARG A 116 -13.56 22.50 3.00
CA ARG A 116 -13.09 23.88 2.93
C ARG A 116 -13.31 24.61 4.24
N THR A 117 -12.47 25.63 4.48
CA THR A 117 -12.68 26.60 5.55
C THR A 117 -13.85 27.55 5.20
N PRO A 118 -14.37 28.32 6.18
CA PRO A 118 -15.41 29.32 5.88
C PRO A 118 -15.00 30.33 4.80
N GLU A 119 -13.69 30.60 4.65
CA GLU A 119 -13.13 31.51 3.65
C GLU A 119 -12.98 30.85 2.26
N GLY A 120 -13.37 29.57 2.12
CA GLY A 120 -13.30 28.84 0.85
C GLY A 120 -11.94 28.18 0.56
N LEU A 121 -10.96 28.28 1.44
CA LEU A 121 -9.68 27.60 1.30
C LEU A 121 -9.82 26.10 1.61
N LEU A 122 -8.91 25.27 1.09
CA LEU A 122 -8.84 23.85 1.49
C LEU A 122 -8.63 23.73 3.00
N ASP A 123 -9.45 22.92 3.68
CA ASP A 123 -9.28 22.62 5.09
C ASP A 123 -8.35 21.41 5.27
N PHE A 124 -7.50 21.49 6.27
CA PHE A 124 -6.53 20.45 6.61
C PHE A 124 -6.69 20.03 8.06
N ARG A 125 -6.43 18.73 8.33
CA ARG A 125 -6.47 18.16 9.67
C ARG A 125 -5.14 17.48 10.05
N ARG A 126 -4.94 17.26 11.35
CA ARG A 126 -3.79 16.53 11.87
C ARG A 126 -4.00 15.02 11.78
N PHE A 127 -2.89 14.31 11.60
CA PHE A 127 -2.85 12.85 11.65
C PHE A 127 -1.74 12.36 12.58
N GLY A 128 -1.79 11.08 12.98
CA GLY A 128 -0.77 10.49 13.85
C GLY A 128 0.63 10.55 13.22
N GLY A 129 1.59 10.97 14.02
CA GLY A 129 2.99 11.12 13.63
C GLY A 129 3.34 12.50 13.08
N THR A 130 2.37 13.42 12.92
CA THR A 130 2.61 14.82 12.53
C THR A 130 1.91 15.80 13.48
N LEU A 131 2.53 16.96 13.66
CA LEU A 131 1.97 18.05 14.47
C LEU A 131 1.35 19.16 13.60
N PHE A 132 1.46 19.05 12.28
CA PHE A 132 0.96 20.04 11.33
C PHE A 132 -0.40 19.66 10.74
N HIS A 133 -1.22 20.64 10.41
CA HIS A 133 -2.46 20.45 9.67
C HIS A 133 -2.14 20.36 8.18
N ARG A 134 -1.75 19.17 7.71
CA ARG A 134 -1.37 18.94 6.29
C ARG A 134 -2.24 17.94 5.55
N THR A 135 -3.20 17.29 6.21
CA THR A 135 -4.04 16.27 5.58
C THR A 135 -5.30 16.87 5.00
N ALA A 136 -5.37 17.02 3.68
CA ALA A 136 -6.60 17.36 2.96
C ALA A 136 -7.56 16.15 2.98
N PHE A 137 -8.87 16.39 3.05
CA PHE A 137 -9.87 15.35 3.20
C PHE A 137 -11.22 15.71 2.58
N ALA A 138 -11.97 14.69 2.19
CA ALA A 138 -13.36 14.81 1.74
C ALA A 138 -14.24 13.96 2.68
N GLY A 139 -14.61 14.54 3.82
CA GLY A 139 -15.36 13.86 4.87
C GLY A 139 -14.72 12.55 5.33
N ALA A 140 -15.49 11.46 5.32
CA ALA A 140 -15.07 10.09 5.61
C ALA A 140 -14.82 9.25 4.33
N THR A 141 -14.91 9.85 3.15
CA THR A 141 -14.89 9.14 1.86
C THR A 141 -13.75 9.60 0.95
N THR A 142 -12.67 10.12 1.52
CA THR A 142 -11.56 10.72 0.74
C THR A 142 -11.06 9.78 -0.35
N GLY A 143 -10.75 8.53 -0.03
CA GLY A 143 -10.25 7.57 -1.01
C GLY A 143 -11.24 7.30 -2.14
N GLN A 144 -12.54 7.24 -1.84
CA GLN A 144 -13.61 7.08 -2.83
C GLN A 144 -13.66 8.27 -3.79
N GLN A 145 -13.58 9.49 -3.26
CA GLN A 145 -13.63 10.71 -4.07
C GLN A 145 -12.40 10.82 -4.99
N LEU A 146 -11.20 10.52 -4.46
CA LEU A 146 -9.98 10.48 -5.27
C LEU A 146 -10.07 9.42 -6.38
N LEU A 147 -10.55 8.22 -6.04
CA LEU A 147 -10.68 7.13 -6.99
C LEU A 147 -11.66 7.48 -8.12
N TYR A 148 -12.79 8.09 -7.78
CA TYR A 148 -13.78 8.50 -8.76
C TYR A 148 -13.26 9.60 -9.69
N ALA A 149 -12.57 10.60 -9.14
CA ALA A 149 -11.98 11.66 -9.96
C ALA A 149 -10.96 11.12 -10.95
N LEU A 150 -10.08 10.20 -10.54
CA LEU A 150 -9.12 9.59 -11.46
C LEU A 150 -9.78 8.64 -12.47
N ASP A 151 -10.81 7.88 -12.07
CA ASP A 151 -11.55 7.04 -13.02
C ASP A 151 -12.26 7.87 -14.10
N GLU A 152 -12.84 9.03 -13.73
CA GLU A 152 -13.43 9.95 -14.70
C GLU A 152 -12.40 10.49 -15.71
N GLN A 153 -11.17 10.77 -15.27
CA GLN A 153 -10.10 11.15 -16.18
C GLN A 153 -9.70 10.00 -17.13
N VAL A 154 -9.63 8.77 -16.61
CA VAL A 154 -9.35 7.58 -17.45
C VAL A 154 -10.47 7.35 -18.44
N ARG A 155 -11.74 7.50 -18.05
CA ARG A 155 -12.91 7.38 -18.94
C ARG A 155 -12.86 8.32 -20.12
N ARG A 156 -12.33 9.52 -19.94
CA ARG A 156 -12.11 10.44 -21.06
C ARG A 156 -11.25 9.79 -22.16
N PHE A 157 -10.20 9.06 -21.79
CA PHE A 157 -9.32 8.39 -22.75
C PHE A 157 -9.92 7.11 -23.35
N GLU A 158 -10.97 6.53 -22.77
CA GLU A 158 -11.71 5.42 -23.40
C GLU A 158 -12.48 5.85 -24.66
N THR A 159 -12.73 7.14 -24.83
CA THR A 159 -13.41 7.70 -26.00
C THR A 159 -12.45 8.28 -27.04
N VAL A 160 -11.19 8.50 -26.71
CA VAL A 160 -10.17 9.04 -27.60
C VAL A 160 -9.59 7.93 -28.48
N ASP A 161 -9.60 8.14 -29.79
CA ASP A 161 -8.98 7.23 -30.74
C ASP A 161 -7.45 7.28 -30.66
N VAL A 162 -6.79 6.15 -30.91
CA VAL A 162 -5.36 6.13 -31.15
C VAL A 162 -5.10 6.71 -32.55
N GLU A 163 -4.21 7.68 -32.62
CA GLU A 163 -3.77 8.27 -33.89
C GLU A 163 -2.46 7.64 -34.36
N ASP A 164 -2.29 7.49 -35.65
CA ASP A 164 -1.03 7.07 -36.26
C ASP A 164 0.00 8.21 -36.30
N GLU A 165 1.17 7.98 -36.93
CA GLU A 165 2.25 8.97 -37.08
C GLU A 165 1.87 10.19 -37.91
N HIS A 166 0.75 10.15 -38.61
CA HIS A 166 0.21 11.27 -39.43
C HIS A 166 -0.96 11.98 -38.76
N GLY A 167 -1.30 11.60 -37.51
CA GLY A 167 -2.45 12.14 -36.77
C GLY A 167 -3.80 11.61 -37.28
N VAL A 168 -3.81 10.47 -37.97
CA VAL A 168 -5.04 9.85 -38.47
C VAL A 168 -5.50 8.79 -37.48
N ALA A 169 -6.78 8.86 -37.08
CA ALA A 169 -7.38 7.91 -36.17
C ALA A 169 -7.33 6.48 -36.72
N ILE A 170 -6.89 5.53 -35.88
CA ILE A 170 -6.87 4.10 -36.21
C ILE A 170 -8.25 3.51 -35.86
N PRO A 171 -9.02 3.04 -36.86
CA PRO A 171 -10.39 2.57 -36.61
C PRO A 171 -10.49 1.45 -35.58
N GLY A 172 -11.32 1.65 -34.56
CA GLY A 172 -11.56 0.66 -33.49
C GLY A 172 -10.51 0.64 -32.37
N GLU A 173 -9.45 1.44 -32.46
CA GLU A 173 -8.37 1.48 -31.47
C GLU A 173 -8.53 2.72 -30.57
N LYS A 174 -8.79 2.49 -29.27
CA LYS A 174 -8.92 3.53 -28.25
C LYS A 174 -7.65 3.65 -27.41
N MET A 175 -7.41 4.87 -26.89
CA MET A 175 -6.26 5.13 -25.99
C MET A 175 -6.30 4.26 -24.74
N VAL A 176 -7.47 4.00 -24.18
CA VAL A 176 -7.65 3.10 -23.05
C VAL A 176 -8.71 2.05 -23.36
N GLN A 177 -8.40 0.79 -23.04
CA GLN A 177 -9.36 -0.29 -22.98
C GLN A 177 -9.35 -0.88 -21.58
N LYS A 178 -10.48 -0.82 -20.84
CA LYS A 178 -10.64 -1.42 -19.51
C LYS A 178 -11.09 -2.87 -19.62
N LEU A 179 -10.38 -3.75 -18.95
CA LEU A 179 -10.63 -5.18 -18.83
C LEU A 179 -10.92 -5.50 -17.35
N GLU A 180 -12.16 -5.27 -16.93
CA GLU A 180 -12.64 -5.54 -15.57
C GLU A 180 -13.10 -6.99 -15.43
N SER A 181 -12.97 -7.55 -14.23
CA SER A 181 -13.16 -8.98 -13.90
C SER A 181 -12.11 -9.88 -14.56
N TRP A 182 -10.89 -9.42 -14.65
CA TRP A 182 -9.73 -10.19 -15.12
C TRP A 182 -8.72 -10.38 -13.99
N ASP A 183 -8.34 -11.65 -13.76
CA ASP A 183 -7.33 -12.02 -12.78
C ASP A 183 -5.95 -12.12 -13.45
N PHE A 184 -4.95 -11.43 -12.91
CA PHE A 184 -3.57 -11.51 -13.36
C PHE A 184 -2.96 -12.84 -12.90
N LEU A 185 -2.36 -13.59 -13.82
CA LEU A 185 -1.77 -14.89 -13.53
C LEU A 185 -0.24 -14.86 -13.49
N SER A 186 0.38 -14.27 -14.50
CA SER A 186 1.84 -14.16 -14.61
C SER A 186 2.26 -13.11 -15.64
N ALA A 187 3.51 -12.67 -15.58
CA ALA A 187 4.15 -11.93 -16.65
C ALA A 187 4.56 -12.92 -17.78
N VAL A 188 4.58 -12.42 -19.01
CA VAL A 188 5.27 -13.09 -20.13
C VAL A 188 6.66 -12.51 -20.21
N LEU A 189 7.69 -13.36 -20.04
CA LEU A 189 9.09 -12.95 -20.10
C LEU A 189 9.69 -13.41 -21.43
N GLY A 190 10.41 -12.54 -22.11
CA GLY A 190 11.22 -12.85 -23.27
C GLY A 190 12.45 -13.67 -22.91
N ASP A 191 13.20 -14.13 -23.90
CA ASP A 191 14.43 -14.91 -23.70
C ASP A 191 15.54 -14.10 -23.01
N ASP A 192 15.48 -12.78 -23.08
CA ASP A 192 16.34 -11.82 -22.38
C ASP A 192 15.86 -11.49 -20.95
N GLY A 193 14.79 -12.11 -20.49
CA GLY A 193 14.16 -11.87 -19.19
C GLY A 193 13.29 -10.61 -19.12
N ALA A 194 13.15 -9.85 -20.22
CA ALA A 194 12.28 -8.68 -20.24
C ALA A 194 10.80 -9.07 -20.21
N CYS A 195 9.99 -8.28 -19.48
CA CYS A 195 8.55 -8.43 -19.48
C CYS A 195 7.96 -7.86 -20.77
N VAL A 196 7.34 -8.72 -21.56
CA VAL A 196 6.78 -8.41 -22.88
C VAL A 196 5.27 -8.60 -22.96
N GLY A 197 4.64 -8.80 -21.80
CA GLY A 197 3.19 -8.97 -21.70
C GLY A 197 2.77 -9.68 -20.43
N ILE A 198 1.50 -10.08 -20.38
CA ILE A 198 0.92 -10.80 -19.25
C ILE A 198 0.08 -11.98 -19.71
N VAL A 199 -0.14 -12.93 -18.80
CA VAL A 199 -1.24 -13.90 -18.91
C VAL A 199 -2.29 -13.52 -17.86
N ALA A 200 -3.55 -13.47 -18.28
CA ALA A 200 -4.66 -13.16 -17.39
C ALA A 200 -5.87 -14.06 -17.69
N GLN A 201 -6.73 -14.23 -16.68
CA GLN A 201 -7.94 -15.04 -16.76
C GLN A 201 -9.19 -14.16 -16.74
N ASP A 202 -10.06 -14.29 -17.74
CA ASP A 202 -11.38 -13.67 -17.74
C ASP A 202 -12.29 -14.42 -16.76
N MET A 203 -12.64 -13.79 -15.65
CA MET A 203 -13.49 -14.41 -14.64
C MET A 203 -14.91 -14.68 -15.11
N LYS A 204 -15.37 -14.02 -16.17
CA LYS A 204 -16.75 -14.20 -16.69
C LYS A 204 -16.93 -15.57 -17.37
N ASN A 205 -15.90 -16.07 -18.05
CA ASN A 205 -15.94 -17.33 -18.82
C ASN A 205 -14.77 -18.28 -18.48
N MET A 206 -13.90 -17.88 -17.53
CA MET A 206 -12.71 -18.60 -17.07
C MET A 206 -11.65 -18.85 -18.15
N SER A 207 -11.72 -18.17 -19.31
CA SER A 207 -10.70 -18.31 -20.34
C SER A 207 -9.37 -17.67 -19.92
N VAL A 208 -8.28 -18.38 -20.13
CA VAL A 208 -6.92 -17.90 -19.93
C VAL A 208 -6.40 -17.36 -21.26
N ARG A 209 -5.81 -16.16 -21.24
CA ARG A 209 -5.30 -15.50 -22.45
C ARG A 209 -4.00 -14.75 -22.17
N ALA A 210 -3.09 -14.80 -23.13
CA ALA A 210 -1.88 -13.97 -23.12
C ALA A 210 -2.14 -12.65 -23.88
N PHE A 211 -1.55 -11.57 -23.34
CA PHE A 211 -1.65 -10.21 -23.89
C PHE A 211 -0.25 -9.63 -24.06
N ARG A 212 0.03 -9.06 -25.22
CA ARG A 212 1.30 -8.41 -25.56
C ARG A 212 1.33 -7.00 -24.96
N ALA A 213 2.48 -6.58 -24.51
CA ALA A 213 2.74 -5.19 -24.10
C ALA A 213 4.22 -4.88 -24.16
N ASP A 214 4.56 -3.66 -24.60
CA ASP A 214 5.95 -3.18 -24.56
C ASP A 214 6.44 -2.90 -23.15
N THR A 215 5.52 -2.67 -22.22
CA THR A 215 5.81 -2.44 -20.80
C THR A 215 4.58 -2.74 -19.96
N VAL A 216 4.80 -3.20 -18.75
CA VAL A 216 3.74 -3.61 -17.81
C VAL A 216 3.95 -2.91 -16.46
N CYS A 217 2.88 -2.39 -15.86
CA CYS A 217 2.88 -1.90 -14.49
C CYS A 217 1.95 -2.74 -13.62
N VAL A 218 2.46 -3.29 -12.54
CA VAL A 218 1.67 -3.93 -11.48
C VAL A 218 1.29 -2.87 -10.44
N ALA A 219 -0.02 -2.66 -10.23
CA ALA A 219 -0.59 -1.69 -9.30
C ALA A 219 -1.72 -2.31 -8.47
N THR A 220 -1.52 -3.55 -8.03
CA THR A 220 -2.57 -4.44 -7.47
C THR A 220 -2.76 -4.32 -5.96
N GLY A 221 -2.04 -3.43 -5.29
CA GLY A 221 -2.10 -3.25 -3.85
C GLY A 221 -1.34 -4.30 -3.05
N GLY A 222 -1.46 -4.25 -1.73
CA GLY A 222 -0.70 -5.06 -0.80
C GLY A 222 -1.34 -6.41 -0.45
N PRO A 223 -0.66 -7.26 0.34
CA PRO A 223 -1.05 -8.63 0.68
C PRO A 223 -1.80 -8.74 2.02
N GLY A 224 -2.61 -7.74 2.42
CA GLY A 224 -3.18 -7.66 3.77
C GLY A 224 -4.08 -8.83 4.19
N ILE A 225 -4.65 -9.59 3.25
CA ILE A 225 -5.52 -10.75 3.55
C ILE A 225 -4.74 -11.99 4.00
N ILE A 226 -3.43 -12.02 3.81
CA ILE A 226 -2.56 -13.06 4.41
C ILE A 226 -2.79 -13.17 5.93
N PHE A 227 -3.15 -12.09 6.59
CA PHE A 227 -3.39 -12.03 8.03
C PHE A 227 -4.85 -12.37 8.42
N GLY A 228 -5.65 -12.93 7.51
CA GLY A 228 -7.05 -13.28 7.74
C GLY A 228 -7.93 -12.06 7.99
N ARG A 229 -7.92 -11.53 9.23
CA ARG A 229 -8.66 -10.31 9.59
C ARG A 229 -7.80 -9.07 9.40
N SER A 230 -8.24 -8.19 8.50
CA SER A 230 -7.53 -6.97 8.12
C SER A 230 -8.52 -5.87 7.75
N THR A 231 -8.08 -4.63 7.80
CA THR A 231 -8.84 -3.49 7.27
C THR A 231 -8.76 -3.41 5.74
N ASN A 232 -7.91 -4.22 5.10
CA ASN A 232 -7.78 -4.29 3.65
C ASN A 232 -9.03 -4.92 2.99
N SER A 233 -9.22 -4.65 1.71
CA SER A 233 -10.23 -5.34 0.91
C SER A 233 -9.86 -6.82 0.76
N VAL A 234 -10.88 -7.69 0.65
CA VAL A 234 -10.70 -9.14 0.44
C VAL A 234 -9.95 -9.49 -0.86
N ILE A 235 -9.82 -8.54 -1.77
CA ILE A 235 -9.02 -8.69 -3.00
C ILE A 235 -7.51 -8.41 -2.79
N CYS A 236 -7.10 -7.90 -1.62
CA CYS A 236 -5.70 -7.59 -1.30
C CYS A 236 -4.94 -8.86 -0.90
N THR A 237 -4.86 -9.82 -1.80
CA THR A 237 -4.23 -11.14 -1.59
C THR A 237 -2.73 -11.15 -1.88
N GLY A 238 -2.19 -10.11 -2.54
CA GLY A 238 -0.80 -10.06 -2.98
C GLY A 238 -0.47 -10.97 -4.16
N THR A 239 -1.49 -11.57 -4.80
CA THR A 239 -1.30 -12.59 -5.85
C THR A 239 -0.43 -12.12 -7.01
N ALA A 240 -0.62 -10.91 -7.53
CA ALA A 240 0.19 -10.42 -8.65
C ALA A 240 1.66 -10.24 -8.25
N ALA A 241 1.92 -9.67 -7.07
CA ALA A 241 3.28 -9.55 -6.54
C ALA A 241 3.94 -10.92 -6.34
N ALA A 242 3.21 -11.90 -5.79
CA ALA A 242 3.69 -13.28 -5.61
C ALA A 242 4.01 -13.97 -6.95
N ALA A 243 3.18 -13.77 -7.97
CA ALA A 243 3.38 -14.35 -9.28
C ALA A 243 4.67 -13.84 -9.94
N VAL A 244 4.90 -12.52 -9.96
CA VAL A 244 6.13 -11.96 -10.52
C VAL A 244 7.35 -12.23 -9.63
N TYR A 245 7.19 -12.31 -8.29
CA TYR A 245 8.25 -12.74 -7.37
C TYR A 245 8.71 -14.16 -7.69
N ARG A 246 7.78 -15.09 -7.95
CA ARG A 246 8.11 -16.47 -8.40
C ARG A 246 8.87 -16.46 -9.72
N GLN A 247 8.66 -15.47 -10.58
CA GLN A 247 9.33 -15.32 -11.88
C GLN A 247 10.66 -14.56 -11.80
N GLY A 248 11.12 -14.16 -10.58
CA GLY A 248 12.42 -13.54 -10.36
C GLY A 248 12.38 -12.06 -10.00
N ALA A 249 11.21 -11.43 -9.87
CA ALA A 249 11.14 -10.11 -9.28
C ALA A 249 11.62 -10.16 -7.82
N ILE A 250 12.33 -9.11 -7.38
CA ILE A 250 12.82 -9.01 -6.01
C ILE A 250 11.72 -8.38 -5.13
N TYR A 251 11.60 -8.86 -3.88
CA TYR A 251 10.68 -8.33 -2.88
C TYR A 251 11.47 -7.60 -1.79
N GLY A 252 11.15 -6.35 -1.53
CA GLY A 252 11.84 -5.49 -0.56
C GLY A 252 11.07 -5.34 0.75
N ASN A 253 11.76 -5.40 1.89
CA ASN A 253 11.24 -5.08 3.23
C ASN A 253 9.90 -5.78 3.59
N GLY A 254 9.71 -7.03 3.17
CA GLY A 254 8.44 -7.76 3.33
C GLY A 254 7.96 -7.88 4.77
N GLU A 255 8.87 -7.85 5.74
CA GLU A 255 8.58 -7.89 7.18
C GLU A 255 7.94 -6.62 7.73
N CYS A 256 7.95 -5.51 6.97
CA CYS A 256 7.42 -4.22 7.41
C CYS A 256 5.91 -4.12 7.16
N ILE A 257 5.11 -4.53 8.14
CA ILE A 257 3.65 -4.54 8.11
C ILE A 257 3.10 -3.56 9.16
N GLN A 258 2.28 -2.60 8.74
CA GLN A 258 1.67 -1.63 9.64
C GLN A 258 0.37 -2.17 10.24
N VAL A 259 0.25 -2.03 11.55
CA VAL A 259 -0.98 -2.27 12.31
C VAL A 259 -1.61 -0.92 12.66
N HIS A 260 -2.91 -0.78 12.40
CA HIS A 260 -3.68 0.42 12.79
C HIS A 260 -4.31 0.23 14.16
N PRO A 261 -4.17 1.19 15.10
CA PRO A 261 -4.60 0.99 16.49
C PRO A 261 -6.12 0.98 16.70
N THR A 262 -6.91 1.47 15.75
CA THR A 262 -8.34 1.72 15.95
C THR A 262 -9.22 1.10 14.86
N ALA A 263 -9.22 -0.24 14.75
CA ALA A 263 -10.22 -0.98 13.96
C ALA A 263 -11.45 -1.29 14.82
N ILE A 264 -12.61 -1.39 14.17
CA ILE A 264 -13.86 -1.85 14.81
C ILE A 264 -13.79 -3.37 14.95
N PRO A 265 -14.03 -3.95 16.14
CA PRO A 265 -14.07 -5.39 16.32
C PRO A 265 -15.11 -6.07 15.42
N GLY A 266 -14.76 -7.21 14.85
CA GLY A 266 -15.63 -7.99 13.97
C GLY A 266 -15.04 -9.34 13.60
N ALA A 267 -15.86 -10.24 13.07
CA ALA A 267 -15.48 -11.60 12.72
C ALA A 267 -14.89 -11.72 11.30
N ASP A 268 -15.23 -10.80 10.42
CA ASP A 268 -14.88 -10.78 9.00
C ASP A 268 -13.91 -9.64 8.66
N LYS A 269 -14.01 -9.09 7.44
CA LYS A 269 -13.31 -7.88 7.03
C LYS A 269 -13.55 -6.74 8.02
N LEU A 270 -12.47 -6.23 8.60
CA LEU A 270 -12.54 -5.20 9.62
C LEU A 270 -12.83 -3.81 9.00
N ARG A 271 -13.55 -2.99 9.76
CA ARG A 271 -13.78 -1.58 9.41
C ARG A 271 -12.85 -0.72 10.25
N LEU A 272 -12.41 0.37 9.65
CA LEU A 272 -11.52 1.31 10.31
C LEU A 272 -12.31 2.44 10.96
N ILE A 273 -11.95 2.79 12.20
CA ILE A 273 -12.20 4.13 12.70
C ILE A 273 -11.00 4.99 12.33
N SER A 274 -11.25 5.97 11.49
CA SER A 274 -10.22 6.85 10.98
C SER A 274 -9.40 7.45 12.12
N GLU A 275 -8.11 7.58 11.88
CA GLU A 275 -7.18 8.27 12.79
C GLU A 275 -7.59 9.70 13.10
N SER A 276 -8.42 10.32 12.25
CA SER A 276 -9.04 11.61 12.51
C SER A 276 -9.81 11.67 13.85
N ALA A 277 -10.39 10.55 14.30
CA ALA A 277 -11.05 10.50 15.60
C ALA A 277 -10.07 10.83 16.75
N ARG A 278 -8.84 10.30 16.68
CA ARG A 278 -7.76 10.68 17.63
C ARG A 278 -7.26 12.10 17.37
N GLY A 279 -7.14 12.47 16.09
CA GLY A 279 -6.72 13.81 15.66
C GLY A 279 -7.64 14.94 16.16
N GLU A 280 -8.93 14.69 16.21
CA GLU A 280 -9.94 15.64 16.72
C GLU A 280 -10.15 15.52 18.25
N GLY A 281 -9.28 14.82 18.95
CA GLY A 281 -9.21 14.76 20.40
C GLY A 281 -9.79 13.48 21.03
N GLY A 282 -10.00 12.43 20.27
CA GLY A 282 -10.39 11.11 20.81
C GLY A 282 -9.32 10.52 21.71
N ARG A 283 -9.72 10.03 22.89
CA ARG A 283 -8.85 9.53 23.95
C ARG A 283 -8.96 8.02 24.05
N VAL A 284 -7.80 7.32 24.05
CA VAL A 284 -7.73 5.85 24.20
C VAL A 284 -7.56 5.49 25.66
N TRP A 285 -8.47 4.65 26.20
CA TRP A 285 -8.42 4.23 27.58
C TRP A 285 -8.93 2.81 27.82
N VAL A 286 -8.60 2.26 28.98
CA VAL A 286 -9.16 1.03 29.54
C VAL A 286 -9.60 1.28 31.00
N PRO A 287 -10.53 0.48 31.57
CA PRO A 287 -10.81 0.56 33.00
C PRO A 287 -9.55 0.29 33.83
N LYS A 288 -9.40 0.97 34.98
CA LYS A 288 -8.33 0.66 35.93
C LYS A 288 -8.51 -0.70 36.57
N ASP A 289 -9.76 -1.09 36.85
CA ASP A 289 -10.11 -2.44 37.24
C ASP A 289 -10.31 -3.29 35.98
N ALA A 290 -9.48 -4.30 35.79
CA ALA A 290 -9.54 -5.21 34.63
C ALA A 290 -10.83 -6.05 34.58
N LYS A 291 -11.61 -6.12 35.65
CA LYS A 291 -12.88 -6.85 35.73
C LYS A 291 -14.09 -5.92 35.83
N ASP A 292 -13.93 -4.64 35.51
CA ASP A 292 -15.02 -3.68 35.55
C ASP A 292 -16.14 -4.08 34.57
N LYS A 293 -17.35 -4.20 35.09
CA LYS A 293 -18.55 -4.63 34.37
C LYS A 293 -19.48 -3.47 34.01
N ARG A 294 -19.16 -2.25 34.49
CA ARG A 294 -19.99 -1.07 34.22
C ARG A 294 -20.02 -0.76 32.73
N GLN A 295 -21.11 -0.16 32.28
CA GLN A 295 -21.14 0.38 30.92
C GLN A 295 -20.05 1.47 30.78
N PRO A 296 -19.36 1.58 29.63
CA PRO A 296 -18.22 2.50 29.50
C PRO A 296 -18.57 3.96 29.82
N ARG A 297 -19.79 4.39 29.52
CA ARG A 297 -20.27 5.74 29.84
C ARG A 297 -20.43 5.98 31.37
N ASP A 298 -20.64 4.92 32.12
CA ASP A 298 -20.90 4.98 33.58
C ASP A 298 -19.58 4.86 34.38
N ILE A 299 -18.45 4.58 33.74
CA ILE A 299 -17.13 4.54 34.36
C ILE A 299 -16.60 5.97 34.50
N PRO A 300 -16.46 6.51 35.73
CA PRO A 300 -15.98 7.89 35.92
C PRO A 300 -14.52 8.05 35.50
N GLU A 301 -14.11 9.26 35.17
CA GLU A 301 -12.76 9.54 34.65
C GLU A 301 -11.64 9.08 35.60
N LYS A 302 -11.84 9.19 36.92
CA LYS A 302 -10.87 8.69 37.93
C LYS A 302 -10.60 7.19 37.85
N ASP A 303 -11.52 6.40 37.31
CA ASP A 303 -11.42 4.93 37.16
C ASP A 303 -10.94 4.52 35.76
N ARG A 304 -10.63 5.49 34.87
CA ARG A 304 -10.09 5.26 33.52
C ARG A 304 -8.58 5.39 33.51
N ASP A 305 -7.90 4.50 32.79
CA ASP A 305 -6.47 4.62 32.48
C ASP A 305 -6.31 5.04 31.01
N TYR A 306 -5.89 6.28 30.80
CA TYR A 306 -5.62 6.84 29.48
C TYR A 306 -4.25 6.40 28.99
N VAL A 307 -4.20 5.20 28.42
CA VAL A 307 -2.98 4.44 28.09
C VAL A 307 -1.93 5.25 27.32
N LEU A 308 -2.35 5.89 26.22
CA LEU A 308 -1.42 6.62 25.35
C LEU A 308 -0.93 7.92 25.99
N GLU A 309 -1.79 8.63 26.73
CA GLU A 309 -1.41 9.85 27.43
C GLU A 309 -0.45 9.57 28.58
N ARG A 310 -0.65 8.45 29.29
CA ARG A 310 0.23 8.04 30.38
C ARG A 310 1.61 7.60 29.87
N MET A 311 1.65 6.83 28.79
CA MET A 311 2.92 6.30 28.25
C MET A 311 3.69 7.35 27.43
N TYR A 312 3.02 8.26 26.76
CA TYR A 312 3.60 9.20 25.79
C TYR A 312 3.07 10.62 25.98
N PRO A 313 3.37 11.30 27.09
CA PRO A 313 2.73 12.60 27.45
C PRO A 313 3.01 13.71 26.43
N GLY A 314 4.08 13.63 25.64
CA GLY A 314 4.41 14.64 24.62
C GLY A 314 3.51 14.60 23.38
N TYR A 315 3.05 13.42 22.98
CA TYR A 315 2.20 13.21 21.80
C TYR A 315 0.78 12.74 22.16
N GLY A 316 0.62 12.09 23.31
CA GLY A 316 -0.67 11.54 23.76
C GLY A 316 -1.28 10.62 22.71
N ASN A 317 -2.52 10.88 22.37
CA ASN A 317 -3.26 10.10 21.37
C ASN A 317 -2.78 10.32 19.91
N LEU A 318 -1.85 11.25 19.66
CA LEU A 318 -1.27 11.53 18.34
C LEU A 318 0.04 10.79 18.06
N VAL A 319 0.47 9.88 18.94
CA VAL A 319 1.64 9.03 18.65
C VAL A 319 1.43 8.22 17.35
N PRO A 320 2.54 7.91 16.62
CA PRO A 320 2.47 7.09 15.42
C PRO A 320 1.79 5.73 15.64
N ARG A 321 1.32 5.13 14.58
CA ARG A 321 0.50 3.91 14.62
C ARG A 321 1.22 2.73 15.24
N ASP A 322 2.51 2.54 14.92
CA ASP A 322 3.34 1.48 15.49
C ASP A 322 3.47 1.60 17.01
N ILE A 323 3.64 2.82 17.50
CA ILE A 323 3.72 3.12 18.94
C ILE A 323 2.37 2.89 19.62
N ALA A 324 1.28 3.43 19.06
CA ALA A 324 -0.06 3.26 19.63
C ALA A 324 -0.48 1.79 19.65
N SER A 325 -0.25 1.05 18.57
CA SER A 325 -0.60 -0.37 18.48
C SER A 325 0.18 -1.23 19.48
N ARG A 326 1.49 -0.96 19.69
CA ARG A 326 2.29 -1.62 20.71
C ARG A 326 1.82 -1.32 22.14
N ALA A 327 1.48 -0.06 22.41
CA ALA A 327 0.96 0.33 23.74
C ALA A 327 -0.35 -0.40 24.06
N ILE A 328 -1.28 -0.44 23.11
CA ILE A 328 -2.55 -1.15 23.26
C ILE A 328 -2.30 -2.66 23.40
N PHE A 329 -1.44 -3.24 22.56
CA PHE A 329 -1.09 -4.65 22.63
C PHE A 329 -0.49 -5.02 24.01
N LYS A 330 0.46 -4.24 24.51
CA LYS A 330 1.04 -4.42 25.84
C LYS A 330 -0.03 -4.39 26.94
N THR A 331 -0.91 -3.40 26.91
CA THR A 331 -2.00 -3.25 27.88
C THR A 331 -2.98 -4.43 27.86
N CYS A 332 -3.38 -4.87 26.66
CA CYS A 332 -4.35 -5.94 26.53
C CYS A 332 -3.74 -7.33 26.73
N TYR A 333 -2.56 -7.58 26.14
CA TYR A 333 -1.98 -8.92 26.06
C TYR A 333 -1.07 -9.25 27.23
N HIS A 334 -0.17 -8.33 27.62
CA HIS A 334 0.79 -8.57 28.70
C HIS A 334 0.24 -8.18 30.08
N GLU A 335 -0.48 -7.05 30.15
CA GLU A 335 -1.07 -6.58 31.41
C GLU A 335 -2.47 -7.18 31.67
N HIS A 336 -3.06 -7.88 30.70
CA HIS A 336 -4.42 -8.44 30.74
C HIS A 336 -5.50 -7.42 31.15
N ARG A 337 -5.39 -6.19 30.67
CA ARG A 337 -6.23 -5.04 31.05
C ARG A 337 -7.10 -4.53 29.90
N GLY A 338 -7.39 -5.38 28.90
CA GLY A 338 -8.38 -5.06 27.88
C GLY A 338 -9.81 -5.04 28.46
N ILE A 339 -10.79 -4.74 27.63
CA ILE A 339 -12.20 -4.68 28.01
C ILE A 339 -12.68 -6.06 28.49
N PHE A 340 -13.29 -6.11 29.68
CA PHE A 340 -13.84 -7.36 30.21
C PHE A 340 -15.13 -7.76 29.48
N ASN A 341 -15.20 -9.00 29.03
CA ASN A 341 -16.38 -9.58 28.40
C ASN A 341 -17.03 -10.57 29.36
N GLU A 342 -18.23 -10.25 29.87
CA GLU A 342 -18.94 -11.08 30.81
C GLU A 342 -19.34 -12.45 30.24
N LYS A 343 -19.66 -12.53 28.94
CA LYS A 343 -20.07 -13.78 28.30
C LYS A 343 -18.95 -14.80 28.23
N THR A 344 -17.72 -14.35 27.97
CA THR A 344 -16.54 -15.21 27.91
C THR A 344 -15.78 -15.26 29.23
N SER A 345 -16.12 -14.41 30.19
CA SER A 345 -15.39 -14.20 31.47
C SER A 345 -13.88 -13.90 31.26
N LYS A 346 -13.53 -13.26 30.15
CA LYS A 346 -12.16 -12.92 29.78
C LYS A 346 -12.03 -11.45 29.40
N ASN A 347 -10.81 -10.92 29.51
CA ASN A 347 -10.48 -9.63 28.92
C ASN A 347 -10.21 -9.81 27.43
N GLU A 348 -10.94 -9.06 26.62
CA GLU A 348 -10.75 -9.01 25.17
C GLU A 348 -9.54 -8.11 24.82
N ASN A 349 -8.96 -8.31 23.64
CA ASN A 349 -7.85 -7.45 23.15
C ASN A 349 -8.38 -6.14 22.57
N GLU A 350 -9.27 -5.48 23.31
CA GLU A 350 -9.99 -4.26 22.92
C GLU A 350 -9.79 -3.16 23.96
N VAL A 351 -9.83 -1.91 23.47
CA VAL A 351 -9.80 -0.70 24.30
C VAL A 351 -10.93 0.24 23.90
N TYR A 352 -11.20 1.26 24.71
CA TYR A 352 -12.14 2.31 24.35
C TYR A 352 -11.45 3.46 23.66
N LEU A 353 -12.09 3.98 22.60
CA LEU A 353 -11.80 5.28 21.98
C LEU A 353 -12.96 6.21 22.29
N ASP A 354 -12.70 7.24 23.06
CA ASP A 354 -13.71 8.11 23.65
C ASP A 354 -13.67 9.51 23.08
N LEU A 355 -14.81 9.97 22.58
CA LEU A 355 -15.06 11.33 22.09
C LEU A 355 -16.21 12.01 22.87
N THR A 356 -16.82 11.35 23.86
CA THR A 356 -18.02 11.83 24.58
C THR A 356 -17.78 13.10 25.40
N HIS A 357 -16.52 13.47 25.64
CA HIS A 357 -16.12 14.71 26.29
C HIS A 357 -16.12 15.92 25.34
N LYS A 358 -16.37 15.71 24.04
CA LYS A 358 -16.46 16.78 23.03
C LYS A 358 -17.91 17.18 22.80
N ASP A 359 -18.11 18.42 22.42
CA ASP A 359 -19.42 18.93 22.01
C ASP A 359 -19.95 18.17 20.80
N GLU A 360 -21.22 17.75 20.85
CA GLU A 360 -21.86 16.97 19.78
C GLU A 360 -21.93 17.75 18.46
N ALA A 361 -22.18 19.06 18.48
CA ALA A 361 -22.21 19.89 17.27
C ALA A 361 -20.82 19.94 16.60
N PHE A 362 -19.75 20.02 17.39
CA PHE A 362 -18.38 19.92 16.90
C PHE A 362 -18.13 18.56 16.24
N LEU A 363 -18.51 17.45 16.89
CA LEU A 363 -18.34 16.11 16.37
C LEU A 363 -19.12 15.89 15.07
N ARG A 364 -20.37 16.36 15.01
CA ARG A 364 -21.19 16.29 13.79
C ARG A 364 -20.58 17.09 12.65
N LYS A 365 -19.95 18.22 12.93
CA LYS A 365 -19.26 19.02 11.91
C LYS A 365 -18.00 18.36 11.39
N LYS A 366 -17.19 17.72 12.25
CA LYS A 366 -15.85 17.24 11.92
C LYS A 366 -15.79 15.73 11.60
N LEU A 367 -16.61 14.90 12.24
CA LEU A 367 -16.47 13.46 12.25
C LEU A 367 -17.75 12.68 11.89
N ALA A 368 -18.85 13.36 11.51
CA ALA A 368 -20.16 12.72 11.31
C ALA A 368 -20.10 11.40 10.55
N GLY A 369 -19.53 11.38 9.34
CA GLY A 369 -19.46 10.17 8.52
C GLY A 369 -18.55 9.06 9.10
N ILE A 370 -17.57 9.42 9.94
CA ILE A 370 -16.71 8.42 10.61
C ILE A 370 -17.48 7.77 11.76
N LEU A 371 -18.20 8.57 12.55
CA LEU A 371 -18.99 8.10 13.68
C LEU A 371 -20.21 7.30 13.20
N GLU A 372 -20.83 7.69 12.10
CA GLU A 372 -21.92 6.96 11.45
C GLU A 372 -21.49 5.52 11.04
N ILE A 373 -20.25 5.35 10.57
CA ILE A 373 -19.71 4.01 10.26
C ILE A 373 -19.70 3.16 11.53
N TYR A 374 -19.24 3.71 12.67
CA TYR A 374 -19.24 2.95 13.92
C TYR A 374 -20.66 2.59 14.36
N GLU A 375 -21.56 3.56 14.35
CA GLU A 375 -22.95 3.34 14.73
C GLU A 375 -23.62 2.24 13.90
N LYS A 376 -23.43 2.28 12.57
CA LYS A 376 -24.00 1.27 11.66
C LYS A 376 -23.44 -0.14 11.85
N PHE A 377 -22.15 -0.27 12.17
CA PHE A 377 -21.51 -1.59 12.28
C PHE A 377 -21.51 -2.14 13.71
N ALA A 378 -21.44 -1.27 14.72
CA ALA A 378 -21.43 -1.68 16.13
C ALA A 378 -22.80 -1.59 16.81
N GLY A 379 -23.76 -0.88 16.22
CA GLY A 379 -25.09 -0.67 16.81
C GLY A 379 -25.08 0.20 18.06
N VAL A 380 -24.03 1.01 18.25
CA VAL A 380 -23.83 1.85 19.45
C VAL A 380 -23.65 3.29 19.03
N ASP A 381 -24.40 4.22 19.64
CA ASP A 381 -24.28 5.66 19.40
C ASP A 381 -22.95 6.21 19.94
N PRO A 382 -21.99 6.59 19.09
CA PRO A 382 -20.65 7.04 19.48
C PRO A 382 -20.62 8.46 20.03
N TYR A 383 -21.70 9.23 19.89
CA TYR A 383 -21.85 10.56 20.51
C TYR A 383 -22.10 10.46 22.02
N LYS A 384 -22.64 9.33 22.47
CA LYS A 384 -23.03 9.08 23.87
C LYS A 384 -22.23 7.99 24.57
N ASN A 385 -21.53 7.17 23.80
CA ASN A 385 -20.79 6.01 24.33
C ASN A 385 -19.37 5.96 23.75
N PRO A 386 -18.35 5.63 24.54
CA PRO A 386 -17.03 5.27 24.05
C PRO A 386 -17.09 4.10 23.07
N MET A 387 -16.31 4.18 22.01
CA MET A 387 -16.24 3.16 20.95
C MET A 387 -15.25 2.06 21.33
N LYS A 388 -15.62 0.79 21.14
CA LYS A 388 -14.68 -0.33 21.21
C LYS A 388 -13.82 -0.37 19.97
N VAL A 389 -12.50 -0.46 20.16
CA VAL A 389 -11.52 -0.55 19.08
C VAL A 389 -10.38 -1.50 19.45
N PHE A 390 -9.67 -2.00 18.43
CA PHE A 390 -8.50 -2.86 18.63
C PHE A 390 -7.47 -2.68 17.50
N PRO A 391 -6.19 -3.09 17.70
CA PRO A 391 -5.18 -3.03 16.67
C PRO A 391 -5.41 -4.08 15.57
N ALA A 392 -5.37 -3.66 14.30
CA ALA A 392 -5.55 -4.55 13.15
C ALA A 392 -4.57 -4.25 12.01
N VAL A 393 -4.18 -5.28 11.27
CA VAL A 393 -3.35 -5.13 10.07
C VAL A 393 -4.01 -4.19 9.06
N HIS A 394 -3.23 -3.26 8.50
CA HIS A 394 -3.77 -2.15 7.73
C HIS A 394 -3.01 -1.81 6.44
N TYR A 395 -1.69 -1.91 6.42
CA TYR A 395 -0.87 -1.51 5.26
C TYR A 395 0.45 -2.29 5.21
N SER A 396 0.88 -2.66 4.02
CA SER A 396 2.20 -3.25 3.77
C SER A 396 3.16 -2.16 3.31
N MET A 397 4.25 -1.91 4.04
CA MET A 397 5.30 -1.00 3.61
C MET A 397 6.31 -1.70 2.69
N GLY A 398 6.48 -3.01 2.85
CA GLY A 398 7.23 -3.85 1.93
C GLY A 398 6.41 -4.20 0.68
N GLY A 399 7.11 -4.59 -0.38
CA GLY A 399 6.50 -4.89 -1.68
C GLY A 399 7.55 -5.25 -2.72
N LEU A 400 7.17 -5.23 -3.99
CA LEU A 400 8.11 -5.39 -5.09
C LEU A 400 9.19 -4.30 -4.99
N TRP A 401 10.44 -4.73 -5.12
CA TRP A 401 11.54 -3.79 -5.17
C TRP A 401 11.44 -2.94 -6.44
N CYS A 402 11.65 -1.62 -6.28
CA CYS A 402 11.65 -0.65 -7.37
C CYS A 402 12.91 0.19 -7.34
N ASP A 403 13.43 0.50 -8.53
CA ASP A 403 14.57 1.38 -8.71
C ASP A 403 14.15 2.86 -8.83
N PHE A 404 15.14 3.73 -8.76
CA PHE A 404 15.02 5.17 -9.02
C PHE A 404 16.35 5.73 -9.53
N GLU A 405 16.28 6.82 -10.25
CA GLU A 405 17.46 7.60 -10.65
C GLU A 405 17.36 9.01 -10.08
N ARG A 406 18.43 9.46 -9.42
CA ARG A 406 18.51 10.80 -8.83
C ARG A 406 19.58 11.67 -9.45
N ASP A 407 19.38 12.97 -9.42
CA ASP A 407 20.39 13.97 -9.74
C ASP A 407 21.35 14.24 -8.55
N ALA A 408 22.31 15.13 -8.76
CA ALA A 408 23.26 15.53 -7.74
C ALA A 408 22.62 16.25 -6.53
N LYS A 409 21.39 16.77 -6.69
CA LYS A 409 20.64 17.46 -5.63
C LYS A 409 19.72 16.51 -4.85
N GLY A 410 19.71 15.22 -5.19
CA GLY A 410 18.85 14.21 -4.57
C GLY A 410 17.39 14.25 -5.06
N SER A 411 17.09 14.92 -6.16
CA SER A 411 15.79 14.88 -6.81
C SER A 411 15.73 13.77 -7.85
N LEU A 412 14.55 13.18 -8.08
CA LEU A 412 14.38 12.18 -9.13
C LEU A 412 14.62 12.79 -10.51
N VAL A 413 15.33 12.07 -11.38
CA VAL A 413 15.47 12.42 -12.79
C VAL A 413 14.13 12.13 -13.48
N VAL A 414 13.44 13.19 -13.89
CA VAL A 414 12.09 13.08 -14.47
C VAL A 414 12.12 12.22 -15.73
N GLY A 415 11.22 11.23 -15.81
CA GLY A 415 11.10 10.35 -16.96
C GLY A 415 12.22 9.32 -17.12
N SER A 416 13.16 9.20 -16.17
CA SER A 416 14.13 8.10 -16.22
C SER A 416 13.42 6.75 -16.25
N PRO A 417 13.78 5.84 -17.18
CA PRO A 417 13.18 4.50 -17.26
C PRO A 417 13.48 3.63 -16.03
N ARG A 418 14.40 4.04 -15.14
CA ARG A 418 14.68 3.36 -13.88
C ARG A 418 13.60 3.64 -12.81
N ASN A 419 12.95 4.79 -12.88
CA ASN A 419 11.99 5.17 -11.82
C ASN A 419 10.78 4.23 -11.80
N GLN A 420 10.52 3.62 -10.64
CA GLN A 420 9.47 2.61 -10.42
C GLN A 420 9.65 1.31 -11.25
N SER A 421 10.80 1.09 -11.94
CA SER A 421 11.10 -0.19 -12.57
C SER A 421 11.44 -1.24 -11.51
N THR A 422 10.98 -2.48 -11.72
CA THR A 422 11.49 -3.65 -10.97
C THR A 422 12.83 -4.11 -11.55
N ASN A 423 13.42 -5.14 -10.98
CA ASN A 423 14.61 -5.77 -11.56
C ASN A 423 14.32 -6.58 -12.84
N LEU A 424 13.06 -6.82 -13.19
CA LEU A 424 12.67 -7.42 -14.47
C LEU A 424 12.46 -6.29 -15.48
N PRO A 425 13.28 -6.21 -16.55
CA PRO A 425 13.18 -5.13 -17.53
C PRO A 425 11.77 -5.03 -18.11
N GLY A 426 11.24 -3.79 -18.25
CA GLY A 426 9.88 -3.57 -18.77
C GLY A 426 8.75 -3.83 -17.78
N LEU A 427 9.04 -4.35 -16.57
CA LEU A 427 8.07 -4.52 -15.49
C LEU A 427 8.25 -3.42 -14.44
N TYR A 428 7.16 -2.71 -14.14
CA TYR A 428 7.07 -1.61 -13.19
C TYR A 428 6.11 -1.96 -12.05
N ALA A 429 6.23 -1.25 -10.92
CA ALA A 429 5.27 -1.38 -9.83
C ALA A 429 4.89 0.01 -9.27
N ALA A 430 3.61 0.22 -8.90
CA ALA A 430 3.14 1.49 -8.37
C ALA A 430 2.07 1.29 -7.30
N GLY A 431 2.18 2.00 -6.19
CA GLY A 431 1.25 1.98 -5.07
C GLY A 431 1.63 0.96 -3.98
N GLU A 432 0.68 0.44 -3.22
CA GLU A 432 0.97 -0.43 -2.08
C GLU A 432 1.64 -1.79 -2.46
N VAL A 433 1.78 -2.08 -3.73
CA VAL A 433 2.52 -3.24 -4.22
C VAL A 433 4.03 -3.01 -4.24
N ASP A 434 4.49 -1.75 -4.25
CA ASP A 434 5.89 -1.36 -4.17
C ASP A 434 6.35 -1.10 -2.72
N TYR A 435 7.68 -1.10 -2.49
CA TYR A 435 8.27 -0.92 -1.15
C TYR A 435 8.80 0.50 -0.87
N GLN A 436 8.76 1.43 -1.83
CA GLN A 436 9.74 2.53 -1.95
C GLN A 436 9.57 3.68 -0.96
N TYR A 437 8.35 4.00 -0.47
CA TYR A 437 8.08 5.32 0.14
C TYR A 437 8.01 5.37 1.67
N HIS A 438 7.91 4.23 2.36
CA HIS A 438 7.43 4.24 3.74
C HIS A 438 8.42 3.68 4.78
N GLY A 439 9.46 2.99 4.35
CA GLY A 439 10.42 2.37 5.26
C GLY A 439 9.79 1.37 6.21
N ALA A 440 10.14 1.45 7.49
CA ALA A 440 9.66 0.50 8.49
C ALA A 440 8.28 0.84 9.08
N ASN A 441 7.77 2.06 8.84
CA ASN A 441 6.43 2.47 9.28
C ASN A 441 5.94 3.68 8.49
N ARG A 442 4.68 3.65 8.07
CA ARG A 442 4.08 4.69 7.23
C ARG A 442 3.52 5.84 8.06
N LEU A 443 3.91 7.06 7.74
CA LEU A 443 3.29 8.27 8.28
C LEU A 443 1.80 8.31 7.90
N GLY A 444 0.94 8.71 8.83
CA GLY A 444 -0.50 8.82 8.60
C GLY A 444 -0.81 9.68 7.37
N ALA A 445 -1.81 9.29 6.57
CA ALA A 445 -2.27 9.95 5.35
C ALA A 445 -1.27 10.03 4.16
N ASN A 446 -0.07 9.42 4.24
CA ASN A 446 0.86 9.34 3.11
C ASN A 446 0.51 8.23 2.08
N SER A 447 -0.38 7.27 2.39
CA SER A 447 -0.64 6.14 1.49
C SER A 447 -1.30 6.54 0.18
N LEU A 448 -2.33 7.39 0.24
CA LEU A 448 -3.01 7.86 -0.98
C LEU A 448 -2.06 8.72 -1.83
N LEU A 449 -1.24 9.54 -1.16
CA LEU A 449 -0.23 10.37 -1.80
C LEU A 449 0.82 9.52 -2.53
N SER A 450 1.40 8.52 -1.87
CA SER A 450 2.42 7.66 -2.46
C SER A 450 1.88 6.86 -3.65
N CYS A 451 0.63 6.36 -3.57
CA CYS A 451 0.01 5.66 -4.69
C CYS A 451 -0.13 6.56 -5.93
N ILE A 452 -0.62 7.78 -5.75
CA ILE A 452 -0.79 8.73 -6.86
C ILE A 452 0.57 9.16 -7.40
N TYR A 453 1.51 9.49 -6.52
CA TYR A 453 2.86 9.91 -6.91
C TYR A 453 3.62 8.80 -7.65
N ALA A 454 3.57 7.55 -7.17
CA ALA A 454 4.16 6.40 -7.85
C ALA A 454 3.64 6.26 -9.29
N GLY A 455 2.33 6.42 -9.50
CA GLY A 455 1.73 6.41 -10.84
C GLY A 455 2.18 7.59 -11.70
N MET A 456 2.33 8.79 -11.11
CA MET A 456 2.86 9.98 -11.82
C MET A 456 4.30 9.77 -12.28
N VAL A 457 5.09 9.00 -11.57
CA VAL A 457 6.48 8.70 -11.89
C VAL A 457 6.60 7.52 -12.84
N ALA A 458 5.81 6.45 -12.62
CA ALA A 458 5.85 5.23 -13.43
C ALA A 458 5.43 5.47 -14.89
N GLY A 459 4.39 6.25 -15.14
CA GLY A 459 3.89 6.48 -16.50
C GLY A 459 4.95 7.05 -17.44
N PRO A 460 5.58 8.19 -17.13
CA PRO A 460 6.69 8.75 -17.93
C PRO A 460 7.89 7.81 -18.04
N ALA A 461 8.24 7.07 -16.96
CA ALA A 461 9.35 6.12 -16.99
C ALA A 461 9.06 4.95 -17.97
N MET A 462 7.84 4.41 -17.97
CA MET A 462 7.39 3.38 -18.91
C MET A 462 7.40 3.90 -20.36
N ALA A 463 6.96 5.13 -20.58
CA ALA A 463 7.00 5.74 -21.91
C ALA A 463 8.45 5.89 -22.42
N SER A 464 9.38 6.32 -21.57
CA SER A 464 10.81 6.43 -21.91
C SER A 464 11.45 5.06 -22.16
N TYR A 465 11.14 4.04 -21.34
CA TYR A 465 11.59 2.67 -21.56
C TYR A 465 11.15 2.16 -22.94
N ARG A 466 9.87 2.33 -23.26
CA ARG A 466 9.27 1.93 -24.54
C ARG A 466 9.98 2.58 -25.74
N GLN A 467 10.38 3.86 -25.61
CA GLN A 467 11.14 4.56 -26.64
C GLN A 467 12.56 4.00 -26.85
N ALA A 468 13.16 3.52 -25.78
CA ALA A 468 14.51 2.95 -25.79
C ALA A 468 14.57 1.47 -26.26
N MET A 469 13.44 0.76 -26.28
CA MET A 469 13.40 -0.64 -26.69
C MET A 469 13.88 -0.85 -28.13
N PRO A 470 14.71 -1.89 -28.40
CA PRO A 470 15.20 -2.20 -29.75
C PRO A 470 14.08 -2.72 -30.66
N ALA A 471 13.13 -3.48 -30.12
CA ALA A 471 12.02 -4.08 -30.83
C ALA A 471 10.74 -4.07 -29.96
N SER A 472 9.57 -4.10 -30.57
CA SER A 472 8.29 -4.16 -29.88
C SER A 472 7.96 -5.61 -29.47
N ALA A 473 7.29 -5.78 -28.34
CA ALA A 473 6.70 -7.04 -27.91
C ALA A 473 5.70 -7.61 -28.96
N PHE A 474 5.12 -6.73 -29.76
CA PHE A 474 4.15 -7.11 -30.81
C PHE A 474 4.83 -7.77 -32.03
N ASP A 475 6.14 -7.65 -32.18
CA ASP A 475 6.92 -8.28 -33.22
C ASP A 475 7.55 -9.63 -32.80
N LEU A 476 7.40 -10.02 -31.51
CA LEU A 476 7.91 -11.27 -31.00
C LEU A 476 7.09 -12.49 -31.49
N PRO A 477 7.69 -13.70 -31.54
CA PRO A 477 6.98 -14.90 -31.97
C PRO A 477 5.72 -15.22 -31.15
N ALA A 478 4.64 -15.64 -31.81
CA ALA A 478 3.39 -16.03 -31.15
C ALA A 478 3.61 -17.19 -30.15
N SER A 479 4.50 -18.12 -30.48
CA SER A 479 4.81 -19.30 -29.66
C SER A 479 5.27 -18.96 -28.24
N LEU A 480 5.91 -17.78 -28.01
CA LEU A 480 6.28 -17.32 -26.68
C LEU A 480 5.04 -17.08 -25.79
N PHE A 481 4.03 -16.45 -26.34
CA PHE A 481 2.78 -16.12 -25.65
C PHE A 481 1.90 -17.36 -25.48
N GLU A 482 1.80 -18.19 -26.50
CA GLU A 482 1.05 -19.46 -26.48
C GLU A 482 1.61 -20.41 -25.41
N LYS A 483 2.94 -20.49 -25.26
CA LYS A 483 3.60 -21.29 -24.23
C LYS A 483 3.26 -20.77 -22.82
N ALA A 484 3.29 -19.46 -22.63
CA ALA A 484 2.93 -18.84 -21.35
C ALA A 484 1.44 -19.07 -21.02
N GLU A 485 0.56 -18.85 -21.99
CA GLU A 485 -0.88 -19.10 -21.85
C GLU A 485 -1.17 -20.57 -21.52
N LYS A 486 -0.54 -21.51 -22.24
CA LYS A 486 -0.69 -22.95 -21.97
C LYS A 486 -0.27 -23.32 -20.56
N ARG A 487 0.85 -22.80 -20.07
CA ARG A 487 1.31 -23.06 -18.69
C ARG A 487 0.26 -22.65 -17.65
N GLU A 488 -0.34 -21.48 -17.80
CA GLU A 488 -1.36 -21.00 -16.85
C GLU A 488 -2.69 -21.75 -17.01
N ARG A 489 -3.05 -22.16 -18.22
CA ARG A 489 -4.20 -23.02 -18.48
C ARG A 489 -4.02 -24.39 -17.84
N ASP A 490 -2.87 -25.03 -18.05
CA ASP A 490 -2.55 -26.33 -17.43
C ASP A 490 -2.60 -26.24 -15.89
N SER A 491 -2.15 -25.12 -15.33
CA SER A 491 -2.26 -24.86 -13.87
C SER A 491 -3.71 -24.71 -13.40
N TYR A 492 -4.56 -24.04 -14.18
CA TYR A 492 -5.98 -23.93 -13.86
C TYR A 492 -6.70 -25.30 -13.94
N GLU A 493 -6.42 -26.09 -14.99
CA GLU A 493 -6.96 -27.44 -15.18
C GLU A 493 -6.49 -28.38 -14.06
N ARG A 494 -5.22 -28.26 -13.61
CA ARG A 494 -4.69 -28.97 -12.45
C ARG A 494 -5.53 -28.66 -11.19
N ILE A 495 -5.83 -27.38 -10.92
CA ILE A 495 -6.62 -26.98 -9.76
C ILE A 495 -8.03 -27.58 -9.82
N LEU A 496 -8.69 -27.56 -10.97
CA LEU A 496 -10.01 -28.15 -11.15
C LEU A 496 -10.03 -29.67 -11.01
N GLY A 497 -9.00 -30.35 -11.54
CA GLY A 497 -8.87 -31.82 -11.48
C GLY A 497 -8.30 -32.33 -10.16
N GLN A 498 -7.77 -31.43 -9.33
CA GLN A 498 -7.07 -31.79 -8.09
C GLN A 498 -8.02 -32.48 -7.11
N ASN A 499 -7.57 -33.66 -6.64
CA ASN A 499 -8.19 -34.38 -5.53
C ASN A 499 -9.68 -34.74 -5.72
N SER A 500 -10.13 -34.95 -6.95
CA SER A 500 -11.51 -35.41 -7.23
C SER A 500 -11.86 -36.71 -6.50
N ASN A 501 -10.86 -37.58 -6.24
CA ASN A 501 -10.97 -38.86 -5.57
C ASN A 501 -10.39 -38.88 -4.14
N GLU A 502 -9.98 -37.74 -3.60
CA GLU A 502 -9.41 -37.63 -2.25
C GLU A 502 -10.46 -38.00 -1.19
N LYS A 503 -10.13 -38.93 -0.28
CA LYS A 503 -11.01 -39.38 0.79
C LYS A 503 -11.19 -38.33 1.88
N SER A 504 -10.18 -37.50 2.12
CA SER A 504 -10.19 -36.44 3.13
C SER A 504 -9.72 -35.12 2.50
N PRO A 505 -10.55 -34.51 1.63
CA PRO A 505 -10.16 -33.32 0.91
C PRO A 505 -10.06 -32.11 1.85
N GLU A 506 -9.05 -31.26 1.58
CA GLU A 506 -8.88 -30.00 2.28
C GLU A 506 -9.76 -28.91 1.65
N ASN A 507 -10.05 -27.86 2.45
CA ASN A 507 -10.81 -26.70 2.03
C ASN A 507 -9.91 -25.45 2.05
N ALA A 508 -9.78 -24.76 0.92
CA ALA A 508 -8.92 -23.59 0.81
C ALA A 508 -9.25 -22.46 1.78
N TYR A 509 -10.53 -22.25 2.10
CA TYR A 509 -10.95 -21.20 3.05
C TYR A 509 -10.58 -21.57 4.49
N VAL A 510 -10.63 -22.83 4.86
CA VAL A 510 -10.18 -23.33 6.18
C VAL A 510 -8.66 -23.16 6.30
N LEU A 511 -7.90 -23.54 5.26
CA LEU A 511 -6.44 -23.35 5.24
C LEU A 511 -6.07 -21.86 5.32
N HIS A 512 -6.79 -21.00 4.63
CA HIS A 512 -6.59 -19.55 4.72
C HIS A 512 -6.91 -19.02 6.13
N GLN A 513 -7.95 -19.52 6.79
CA GLN A 513 -8.25 -19.13 8.17
C GLN A 513 -7.09 -19.53 9.10
N GLU A 514 -6.55 -20.75 8.99
CA GLU A 514 -5.40 -21.21 9.78
C GLU A 514 -4.14 -20.34 9.51
N LEU A 515 -3.88 -20.00 8.24
CA LEU A 515 -2.81 -19.09 7.87
C LEU A 515 -3.01 -17.72 8.53
N GLY A 516 -4.21 -17.15 8.39
CA GLY A 516 -4.56 -15.85 8.91
C GLY A 516 -4.42 -15.74 10.42
N GLU A 517 -4.92 -16.73 11.15
CA GLU A 517 -4.81 -16.80 12.62
C GLU A 517 -3.33 -16.89 13.06
N THR A 518 -2.53 -17.72 12.37
CA THR A 518 -1.09 -17.87 12.65
C THR A 518 -0.36 -16.56 12.40
N MET A 519 -0.55 -15.96 11.23
CA MET A 519 0.13 -14.71 10.85
C MET A 519 -0.28 -13.53 11.72
N LEU A 520 -1.59 -13.42 12.05
CA LEU A 520 -2.11 -12.33 12.87
C LEU A 520 -1.59 -12.39 14.31
N ARG A 521 -1.56 -13.57 14.92
CA ARG A 521 -1.13 -13.76 16.30
C ARG A 521 0.37 -13.63 16.45
N ASP A 522 1.16 -14.25 15.54
CA ASP A 522 2.57 -14.56 15.76
C ASP A 522 3.53 -13.74 14.88
N CYS A 523 3.01 -12.97 13.90
CA CYS A 523 3.85 -12.26 12.93
C CYS A 523 3.44 -10.78 12.70
N THR A 524 2.75 -10.16 13.66
CA THR A 524 2.30 -8.75 13.52
C THR A 524 3.06 -7.79 14.45
N ILE A 525 2.49 -7.46 15.61
CA ILE A 525 2.94 -6.37 16.49
C ILE A 525 4.23 -6.73 17.22
N GLU A 526 4.27 -7.91 17.81
CA GLU A 526 5.40 -8.42 18.57
C GLU A 526 5.90 -9.73 17.97
N ARG A 527 7.19 -9.90 17.87
CA ARG A 527 7.83 -11.00 17.15
C ARG A 527 8.92 -11.64 17.99
N ASP A 528 8.96 -12.97 17.97
CA ASP A 528 9.97 -13.79 18.64
C ASP A 528 10.51 -14.83 17.64
N ASN A 529 11.84 -15.05 17.64
CA ASN A 529 12.48 -15.94 16.66
C ASN A 529 12.01 -17.39 16.78
N ALA A 530 11.81 -17.90 18.01
CA ALA A 530 11.32 -19.27 18.22
C ALA A 530 9.85 -19.44 17.82
N ILE A 531 9.05 -18.38 17.98
CA ILE A 531 7.68 -18.35 17.50
C ILE A 531 7.64 -18.26 15.97
N LEU A 532 8.49 -17.43 15.35
CA LEU A 532 8.59 -17.32 13.89
C LEU A 532 9.06 -18.62 13.23
N ASP A 533 9.87 -19.44 13.91
CA ASP A 533 10.20 -20.80 13.43
C ASP A 533 8.94 -21.68 13.35
N LYS A 534 8.04 -21.59 14.34
CA LYS A 534 6.76 -22.31 14.32
C LYS A 534 5.83 -21.79 13.21
N VAL A 535 5.83 -20.48 12.98
CA VAL A 535 5.09 -19.86 11.86
C VAL A 535 5.57 -20.41 10.52
N LEU A 536 6.89 -20.45 10.31
CA LEU A 536 7.49 -20.98 9.08
C LEU A 536 7.20 -22.48 8.89
N ALA A 537 7.24 -23.26 9.96
CA ALA A 537 6.85 -24.67 9.94
C ALA A 537 5.36 -24.85 9.59
N LYS A 538 4.48 -24.02 10.17
CA LYS A 538 3.04 -24.04 9.85
C LYS A 538 2.77 -23.65 8.40
N ILE A 539 3.47 -22.65 7.85
CA ILE A 539 3.37 -22.29 6.43
C ILE A 539 3.80 -23.50 5.57
N GLY A 540 4.85 -24.22 5.94
CA GLY A 540 5.27 -25.45 5.24
C GLY A 540 4.21 -26.57 5.28
N GLU A 541 3.57 -26.78 6.43
CA GLU A 541 2.45 -27.70 6.56
C GLU A 541 1.28 -27.31 5.65
N LEU A 542 0.94 -26.01 5.62
CA LEU A 542 -0.13 -25.50 4.76
C LEU A 542 0.21 -25.61 3.25
N ASP A 543 1.47 -25.40 2.87
CA ASP A 543 1.96 -25.63 1.49
C ASP A 543 1.76 -27.09 1.04
N ASP A 544 1.89 -28.06 1.96
CA ASP A 544 1.61 -29.46 1.65
C ASP A 544 0.11 -29.77 1.64
N ARG A 545 -0.64 -29.13 2.49
CA ARG A 545 -2.11 -29.35 2.60
C ARG A 545 -2.87 -28.72 1.43
N VAL A 546 -2.42 -27.57 0.91
CA VAL A 546 -3.08 -26.92 -0.24
C VAL A 546 -3.10 -27.82 -1.48
N LYS A 547 -2.12 -28.73 -1.63
CA LYS A 547 -2.08 -29.73 -2.69
C LYS A 547 -3.21 -30.75 -2.59
N ARG A 548 -3.88 -30.89 -1.43
CA ARG A 548 -5.03 -31.78 -1.19
C ARG A 548 -6.37 -31.03 -1.22
N VAL A 549 -6.36 -29.75 -1.55
CA VAL A 549 -7.61 -28.98 -1.68
C VAL A 549 -8.44 -29.55 -2.83
N ARG A 550 -9.72 -29.70 -2.60
CA ARG A 550 -10.70 -30.07 -3.61
C ARG A 550 -11.61 -28.89 -3.92
N VAL A 551 -11.64 -28.49 -5.18
CA VAL A 551 -12.62 -27.52 -5.68
C VAL A 551 -13.91 -28.26 -6.01
N THR A 552 -15.00 -27.92 -5.33
CA THR A 552 -16.32 -28.56 -5.53
C THR A 552 -17.09 -27.96 -6.69
N ASP A 553 -16.88 -26.68 -6.96
CA ASP A 553 -17.47 -25.99 -8.13
C ASP A 553 -16.52 -26.07 -9.31
N THR A 554 -16.91 -26.80 -10.35
CA THR A 554 -16.16 -26.94 -11.61
C THR A 554 -16.75 -26.12 -12.74
N ALA A 555 -17.67 -25.19 -12.45
CA ALA A 555 -18.28 -24.33 -13.45
C ALA A 555 -17.25 -23.46 -14.17
N SER A 556 -17.44 -23.28 -15.46
CA SER A 556 -16.60 -22.44 -16.34
C SER A 556 -17.06 -20.96 -16.35
N ARG A 557 -17.66 -20.48 -15.27
CA ARG A 557 -18.10 -19.09 -15.11
C ARG A 557 -17.93 -18.65 -13.68
N MET A 558 -17.26 -17.52 -13.46
CA MET A 558 -17.10 -16.87 -12.15
C MET A 558 -16.64 -17.83 -11.04
N ASN A 559 -15.80 -18.81 -11.37
CA ASN A 559 -15.36 -19.85 -10.41
C ASN A 559 -14.36 -19.26 -9.40
N GLN A 560 -14.90 -18.66 -8.35
CA GLN A 560 -14.12 -18.07 -7.27
C GLN A 560 -13.40 -19.11 -6.42
N GLY A 561 -13.89 -20.34 -6.35
CA GLY A 561 -13.24 -21.42 -5.61
C GLY A 561 -11.89 -21.79 -6.22
N ALA A 562 -11.83 -22.01 -7.53
CA ALA A 562 -10.60 -22.29 -8.24
C ALA A 562 -9.61 -21.11 -8.20
N GLN A 563 -10.12 -19.89 -8.37
CA GLN A 563 -9.33 -18.66 -8.20
C GLN A 563 -8.72 -18.58 -6.80
N PHE A 564 -9.51 -18.83 -5.76
CA PHE A 564 -9.06 -18.71 -4.38
C PHE A 564 -7.96 -19.71 -4.01
N VAL A 565 -7.96 -20.94 -4.57
CA VAL A 565 -6.87 -21.90 -4.41
C VAL A 565 -5.55 -21.30 -4.91
N ARG A 566 -5.54 -20.72 -6.13
CA ARG A 566 -4.36 -20.05 -6.68
C ARG A 566 -3.91 -18.86 -5.80
N HIS A 567 -4.87 -18.08 -5.34
CA HIS A 567 -4.57 -16.95 -4.44
C HIS A 567 -3.97 -17.44 -3.12
N LEU A 568 -4.45 -18.56 -2.56
CA LEU A 568 -3.89 -19.14 -1.33
C LEU A 568 -2.46 -19.64 -1.53
N GLU A 569 -2.15 -20.33 -2.64
CA GLU A 569 -0.78 -20.73 -2.98
C GLU A 569 0.16 -19.50 -3.03
N ASN A 570 -0.31 -18.39 -3.56
CA ASN A 570 0.45 -17.13 -3.63
C ASN A 570 0.55 -16.42 -2.26
N MET A 571 -0.50 -16.46 -1.44
CA MET A 571 -0.48 -15.94 -0.07
C MET A 571 0.52 -16.69 0.80
N LEU A 572 0.59 -18.03 0.69
CA LEU A 572 1.58 -18.84 1.41
C LEU A 572 3.01 -18.47 1.04
N LEU A 573 3.25 -18.21 -0.26
CA LEU A 573 4.56 -17.77 -0.73
C LEU A 573 4.99 -16.44 -0.10
N LEU A 574 4.12 -15.42 -0.10
CA LEU A 574 4.45 -14.12 0.51
C LEU A 574 4.46 -14.17 2.04
N ALA A 575 3.60 -14.99 2.68
CA ALA A 575 3.65 -15.21 4.11
C ALA A 575 5.02 -15.73 4.56
N ARG A 576 5.63 -16.62 3.77
CA ARG A 576 6.99 -17.12 4.01
C ARG A 576 8.02 -15.98 3.88
N VAL A 577 7.92 -15.12 2.87
CA VAL A 577 8.81 -13.95 2.71
C VAL A 577 8.70 -13.04 3.94
N ILE A 578 7.47 -12.74 4.38
CA ILE A 578 7.21 -11.88 5.54
C ILE A 578 7.79 -12.50 6.82
N ALA A 579 7.49 -13.76 7.10
CA ALA A 579 7.91 -14.44 8.33
C ALA A 579 9.44 -14.64 8.37
N GLN A 580 10.04 -15.06 7.25
CA GLN A 580 11.49 -15.24 7.18
C GLN A 580 12.24 -13.91 7.29
N GLY A 581 11.75 -12.83 6.66
CA GLY A 581 12.30 -11.49 6.79
C GLY A 581 12.23 -11.00 8.24
N ALA A 582 11.06 -11.21 8.87
CA ALA A 582 10.87 -10.89 10.28
C ALA A 582 11.82 -11.67 11.19
N LYS A 583 12.05 -12.96 10.92
CA LYS A 583 13.02 -13.78 11.68
C LYS A 583 14.44 -13.29 11.50
N ASN A 584 14.85 -12.96 10.28
CA ASN A 584 16.23 -12.56 9.98
C ASN A 584 16.62 -11.20 10.54
N ARG A 585 15.68 -10.24 10.65
CA ARG A 585 15.94 -8.87 11.12
C ARG A 585 15.95 -8.82 12.63
N ASP A 586 17.14 -8.91 13.26
CA ASP A 586 17.33 -8.90 14.72
C ASP A 586 17.56 -7.47 15.24
N GLU A 587 16.52 -6.65 15.12
CA GLU A 587 16.41 -5.29 15.66
C GLU A 587 14.94 -4.96 15.92
N SER A 588 14.68 -3.78 16.50
CA SER A 588 13.34 -3.16 16.51
C SER A 588 13.39 -1.83 15.78
N ARG A 589 12.58 -1.72 14.70
CA ARG A 589 12.54 -0.55 13.82
C ARG A 589 11.12 -0.33 13.29
N GLY A 590 10.52 0.84 13.54
CA GLY A 590 9.19 1.18 13.10
C GLY A 590 8.15 0.14 13.53
N ALA A 591 7.42 -0.44 12.59
CA ALA A 591 6.43 -1.48 12.85
C ALA A 591 7.04 -2.87 13.17
N HIS A 592 8.31 -3.10 12.82
CA HIS A 592 9.01 -4.32 13.18
C HIS A 592 9.51 -4.23 14.62
N TYR A 593 8.98 -5.06 15.52
CA TYR A 593 9.34 -5.05 16.94
C TYR A 593 9.64 -6.46 17.47
N LYS A 594 10.85 -6.62 18.03
CA LYS A 594 11.31 -7.83 18.71
C LYS A 594 11.74 -7.50 20.15
N PRO A 595 11.05 -7.96 21.19
CA PRO A 595 11.44 -7.71 22.58
C PRO A 595 12.86 -8.16 22.92
N ALA A 596 13.35 -9.25 22.29
CA ALA A 596 14.71 -9.74 22.46
C ALA A 596 15.78 -8.79 21.85
N PHE A 597 15.39 -7.96 20.89
CA PHE A 597 16.24 -6.97 20.22
C PHE A 597 15.54 -5.60 20.22
N PRO A 598 15.36 -4.96 21.39
CA PRO A 598 14.45 -3.81 21.54
C PRO A 598 14.97 -2.51 20.92
N LYS A 599 16.24 -2.47 20.52
CA LYS A 599 16.90 -1.27 19.96
C LYS A 599 17.03 -1.39 18.44
N ARG A 600 17.05 -0.22 17.78
CA ARG A 600 17.45 -0.09 16.38
C ARG A 600 18.95 -0.33 16.23
N ASP A 601 19.34 -1.06 15.21
CA ASP A 601 20.74 -1.36 14.88
C ASP A 601 21.09 -0.86 13.48
N ASP A 602 21.53 0.39 13.40
CA ASP A 602 21.87 1.03 12.12
C ASP A 602 23.11 0.43 11.46
N ALA A 603 24.03 -0.15 12.24
CA ALA A 603 25.25 -0.72 11.70
C ALA A 603 24.98 -1.97 10.84
N HIS A 604 24.02 -2.80 11.25
CA HIS A 604 23.72 -4.05 10.56
C HIS A 604 22.45 -4.01 9.74
N TRP A 605 21.45 -3.18 10.12
CA TRP A 605 20.09 -3.24 9.58
C TRP A 605 19.56 -1.95 8.92
N MET A 606 20.39 -0.88 8.79
CA MET A 606 20.04 0.28 7.97
C MET A 606 20.18 -0.06 6.48
N ARG A 607 19.40 -1.05 6.04
CA ARG A 607 19.41 -1.56 4.67
C ARG A 607 18.09 -2.21 4.30
N THR A 608 17.79 -2.25 3.01
CA THR A 608 16.64 -2.97 2.48
C THR A 608 16.86 -4.48 2.58
N THR A 609 15.90 -5.22 3.12
CA THR A 609 15.86 -6.67 2.97
C THR A 609 15.44 -7.01 1.55
N LEU A 610 16.33 -7.65 0.77
CA LEU A 610 16.07 -8.03 -0.61
C LEU A 610 15.83 -9.54 -0.67
N ALA A 611 14.57 -9.95 -0.82
CA ALA A 611 14.17 -11.34 -0.93
C ALA A 611 14.05 -11.75 -2.40
N ARG A 612 14.66 -12.89 -2.76
CA ARG A 612 14.59 -13.51 -4.07
C ARG A 612 14.02 -14.93 -3.98
N HIS A 613 13.13 -15.28 -4.88
CA HIS A 613 12.63 -16.64 -4.99
C HIS A 613 13.71 -17.56 -5.59
N LYS A 614 14.04 -18.63 -4.89
CA LYS A 614 15.04 -19.60 -5.35
C LYS A 614 14.39 -20.93 -5.73
N THR A 615 13.69 -21.53 -4.79
CA THR A 615 12.96 -22.78 -4.96
C THR A 615 11.68 -22.73 -4.13
N VAL A 616 10.75 -23.61 -4.45
CA VAL A 616 9.53 -23.78 -3.65
C VAL A 616 9.92 -24.05 -2.18
N GLY A 617 9.35 -23.29 -1.25
CA GLY A 617 9.58 -23.44 0.18
C GLY A 617 10.82 -22.74 0.73
N SER A 618 11.61 -22.01 -0.09
CA SER A 618 12.77 -21.25 0.38
C SER A 618 12.71 -19.78 -0.05
N VAL A 619 13.34 -18.92 0.76
CA VAL A 619 13.55 -17.50 0.46
C VAL A 619 15.03 -17.22 0.56
N GLU A 620 15.64 -16.68 -0.50
CA GLU A 620 17.03 -16.23 -0.50
C GLU A 620 17.08 -14.72 -0.24
N TYR A 621 17.92 -14.29 0.68
CA TYR A 621 18.20 -12.87 0.92
C TYR A 621 19.54 -12.51 0.31
N ILE A 622 19.53 -11.49 -0.56
CA ILE A 622 20.69 -11.03 -1.31
C ILE A 622 21.13 -9.64 -0.86
N ARG A 623 22.38 -9.29 -1.12
CA ARG A 623 22.96 -7.98 -0.76
C ARG A 623 23.12 -7.07 -1.97
N ALA A 624 23.23 -7.65 -3.15
CA ALA A 624 23.38 -6.93 -4.40
C ALA A 624 22.91 -7.77 -5.57
N PHE A 625 22.58 -7.11 -6.66
CA PHE A 625 22.24 -7.73 -7.93
C PHE A 625 22.43 -6.74 -9.08
N ASP A 626 22.61 -7.27 -10.29
CA ASP A 626 22.60 -6.50 -11.52
C ASP A 626 21.31 -6.76 -12.29
N TYR A 627 20.80 -5.70 -12.94
CA TYR A 627 19.67 -5.84 -13.86
C TYR A 627 19.84 -4.91 -15.06
N ASN A 628 19.12 -5.18 -16.15
CA ASN A 628 19.14 -4.34 -17.34
C ASN A 628 17.95 -3.38 -17.35
N CYS A 629 18.20 -2.09 -17.51
CA CYS A 629 17.14 -1.11 -17.71
C CYS A 629 17.42 -0.31 -19.00
N ALA A 630 16.53 -0.48 -19.98
CA ALA A 630 16.63 0.22 -21.26
C ALA A 630 18.01 0.06 -21.96
N GLY A 631 18.58 -1.18 -21.93
CA GLY A 631 19.86 -1.50 -22.55
C GLY A 631 21.10 -1.16 -21.72
N LYS A 632 20.93 -0.63 -20.49
CA LYS A 632 22.03 -0.34 -19.56
C LYS A 632 22.01 -1.32 -18.39
N SER A 633 23.17 -1.90 -18.08
CA SER A 633 23.34 -2.67 -16.83
C SER A 633 23.42 -1.73 -15.65
N VAL A 634 22.64 -2.02 -14.61
CA VAL A 634 22.58 -1.24 -13.36
C VAL A 634 22.92 -2.18 -12.21
N HIS A 635 23.90 -1.78 -11.40
CA HIS A 635 24.27 -2.47 -10.15
C HIS A 635 23.50 -1.87 -8.98
N ILE A 636 22.84 -2.72 -8.21
CA ILE A 636 22.05 -2.35 -7.04
C ILE A 636 22.60 -3.07 -5.83
N THR A 637 22.68 -2.34 -4.71
CA THR A 637 22.98 -2.90 -3.39
C THR A 637 21.77 -2.79 -2.46
N ASP A 638 21.84 -3.43 -1.31
CA ASP A 638 20.83 -3.32 -0.25
C ASP A 638 20.94 -2.00 0.57
N GLU A 639 21.90 -1.14 0.24
CA GLU A 639 22.10 0.15 0.90
C GLU A 639 20.95 1.11 0.63
N ILE A 640 20.62 1.93 1.63
CA ILE A 640 19.56 2.93 1.57
C ILE A 640 20.18 4.31 1.37
N ASP A 641 19.66 5.08 0.42
CA ASP A 641 20.03 6.47 0.24
C ASP A 641 19.41 7.36 1.33
N ILE A 642 20.23 7.69 2.33
CA ILE A 642 19.89 8.56 3.47
C ILE A 642 20.61 9.93 3.39
N SER A 643 20.93 10.39 2.18
CA SER A 643 21.77 11.57 1.96
C SER A 643 21.09 12.90 2.31
N LEU A 644 19.77 12.95 2.37
CA LEU A 644 19.00 14.19 2.54
C LEU A 644 18.63 14.49 4.00
N VAL A 645 18.31 13.48 4.78
CA VAL A 645 17.91 13.60 6.20
C VAL A 645 18.72 12.62 7.03
N LYS A 646 19.55 13.12 7.93
CA LYS A 646 20.38 12.25 8.79
C LYS A 646 19.53 11.43 9.76
N PRO A 647 19.80 10.12 9.90
CA PRO A 647 19.13 9.27 10.86
C PRO A 647 19.33 9.78 12.29
N ARG A 648 18.25 9.75 13.07
CA ARG A 648 18.23 10.07 14.49
C ARG A 648 17.28 9.13 15.23
N GLU A 649 17.45 9.00 16.54
CA GLU A 649 16.57 8.18 17.38
C GLU A 649 15.16 8.76 17.43
N ARG A 650 14.16 7.89 17.34
CA ARG A 650 12.73 8.29 17.48
C ARG A 650 12.38 8.40 18.97
N LYS A 651 12.01 9.60 19.42
CA LYS A 651 11.65 9.90 20.82
C LYS A 651 10.23 10.44 20.89
N TYR A 652 9.34 9.71 21.55
CA TYR A 652 7.94 10.07 21.74
C TYR A 652 7.53 10.16 23.21
N GLU A 653 8.40 9.75 24.13
CA GLU A 653 8.11 9.60 25.57
C GLU A 653 8.24 10.92 26.35
N GLN A 654 9.06 11.85 25.89
CA GLN A 654 9.35 13.09 26.63
C GLN A 654 8.37 14.22 26.25
N ALA A 655 7.87 14.93 27.28
CA ALA A 655 7.18 16.21 27.09
C ALA A 655 8.16 17.20 26.43
N GLY A 656 7.84 17.73 25.26
CA GLY A 656 8.72 18.64 24.51
C GLY A 656 9.45 18.01 23.30
N ALA A 657 9.40 16.70 23.11
CA ALA A 657 9.94 16.05 21.90
C ALA A 657 9.33 16.60 20.61
N ALA A 658 8.09 17.07 20.67
CA ALA A 658 7.38 17.75 19.58
C ALA A 658 8.06 19.09 19.18
N SER A 659 8.61 19.85 20.14
CA SER A 659 9.29 21.11 19.86
C SER A 659 10.69 20.92 19.25
N ALA A 660 11.35 19.78 19.49
CA ALA A 660 12.67 19.49 18.95
C ALA A 660 12.64 19.15 17.45
N VAL A 661 11.53 18.57 16.98
CA VAL A 661 11.33 18.35 15.53
C VAL A 661 11.10 19.68 14.81
N ALA A 662 10.34 20.59 15.41
CA ALA A 662 10.10 21.93 14.88
C ALA A 662 11.33 22.85 14.98
N GLN A 663 12.17 22.71 16.01
CA GLN A 663 13.39 23.51 16.21
C GLN A 663 14.57 23.05 15.37
N GLY A 664 14.65 21.77 15.00
CA GLY A 664 15.66 21.25 14.08
C GLY A 664 15.51 21.80 12.64
N ALA A 665 14.31 22.21 12.28
CA ALA A 665 14.02 22.79 10.97
C ALA A 665 14.39 24.30 10.84
N THR A 666 14.66 24.99 11.96
CA THR A 666 14.87 26.46 11.95
C THR A 666 16.32 26.90 11.89
N THR A 667 17.32 25.99 11.91
CA THR A 667 18.74 26.39 12.04
C THR A 667 19.54 26.40 10.73
N THR A 668 18.94 26.22 9.54
CA THR A 668 19.68 26.30 8.26
C THR A 668 18.92 27.01 7.14
N SER A 669 18.22 28.11 7.41
CA SER A 669 17.66 28.93 6.34
C SER A 669 18.00 30.42 6.54
N THR A 670 19.13 30.85 5.99
CA THR A 670 19.30 32.24 5.56
C THR A 670 18.66 32.38 4.17
N ALA A 671 17.38 32.70 4.12
CA ALA A 671 16.73 33.12 2.88
C ALA A 671 16.97 34.61 2.63
N PRO A 672 17.25 35.04 1.40
CA PRO A 672 17.25 36.45 1.03
C PRO A 672 15.81 37.00 0.97
N PRO A 673 15.59 38.31 1.12
CA PRO A 673 14.26 38.90 1.21
C PRO A 673 13.48 38.79 -0.10
N ALA A 674 12.18 38.56 0.02
CA ALA A 674 11.23 38.43 -1.07
C ALA A 674 11.16 39.74 -1.88
N THR A 675 11.49 39.65 -3.16
CA THR A 675 11.12 40.69 -4.16
C THR A 675 9.74 40.37 -4.71
N THR A 676 8.81 41.28 -4.52
CA THR A 676 7.49 41.30 -5.15
C THR A 676 7.66 41.48 -6.68
N GLY A 677 7.45 40.41 -7.42
CA GLY A 677 7.42 40.45 -8.88
C GLY A 677 6.25 39.62 -9.41
N ASN A 678 5.25 40.30 -9.95
CA ASN A 678 4.15 39.70 -10.71
C ASN A 678 4.72 38.99 -11.95
N ALA A 679 4.76 37.67 -11.95
CA ALA A 679 5.01 36.88 -13.14
C ALA A 679 3.68 36.32 -13.68
N LYS A 680 3.28 36.82 -14.83
CA LYS A 680 2.23 36.25 -15.68
C LYS A 680 2.70 34.87 -16.14
N LEU A 681 1.92 33.85 -15.79
CA LEU A 681 2.06 32.49 -16.36
C LEU A 681 1.39 32.47 -17.75
N GLU A 682 2.19 32.41 -18.80
CA GLU A 682 1.72 31.98 -20.12
C GLU A 682 1.63 30.46 -20.17
N VAL A 683 0.44 30.01 -20.55
CA VAL A 683 0.11 28.60 -20.81
C VAL A 683 0.56 28.27 -22.23
N ARG A 684 1.41 27.27 -22.36
CA ARG A 684 1.53 26.44 -23.56
C ARG A 684 1.41 24.97 -23.18
#